data_0c056bcb4c600ac46c89df2ae8e76f63
#
_entry.id   0c056bcb4c600ac46c89df2ae8e76f63
#
_cell.length_a   1.000
_cell.length_b   1.000
_cell.length_c   1.000
_cell.angle_alpha   90.00
_cell.angle_beta   90.00
_cell.angle_gamma   90.00
#
_symmetry.space_group_name_H-M   'P 1'
#
loop_
_entity.id
_entity.type
_entity.pdbx_description
1 polymer ?
#
loop_
_entity_poly.entity_id
_entity_poly.type
_entity_poly.pdbx_seq_one_letter_code
_entity_poly.pdbx_strand_id
1 'polypeptide(L)'
;MLKKCFIVERCAALALLAGLVAALLFAVPAGAATMQDLFWKRAWKEMEALYASMDERSPQDAALMANAYRMQDRWPEAVAILEEHAGKFPVSIRPYADMTLLLGYERGKRDQEALALAERLWKSAPQELKYYVAYAQYRLLSKGGDERRIGEALSHMLAAAETKERRIYALSKRIELSGNRAESALKLLELQPSNKDAAKVLLQQPKPWSNAVRVALGVYAHLAGENAAAEERLRPVPMTGTGGRKAAYYRAWSLYRLKRSGEALDLWSRLALSGNAYAEPSVRRIATLAGKAGKAEKKAAMNVLERVIKERRGKPQAWALLVLRDLLDKSQAKYRDALEAKVLSAYPDTPYAFDVLWGRGWKNVAAGNLTEAVRLWRQADAPNIGPMRRARLLYWIADAERRSGNKAEADRTQALLERRYPLSIYALLNGGEKLKVVNGEDPALATKPSELERWGFVLYAKLRLSRPKAGARELYRALRLSRWLGLEESYNEARRLEALLTSGRTLYRSNLEALYPRPFRTQVKAACEAYGVEDALVWAVMRQESSFRPDARSHAGATGLMQLMPGTAKGEAKRAGLEKYDLLDVNDNIRLGTSHLAWLGRSFPRVEWVMAAYNAGSGNARKWLKNGGEDLPLDRWIEAVKFDETCGYVQRVSANLRVYRMLYGTAEAR
;
A
#
# COMPACT_ATOMS: atom_id res chain seq x y z
N MET A 1 57.80 -19.79 -18.57
CA MET A 1 56.97 -18.72 -19.18
C MET A 1 56.22 -19.16 -20.45
N LEU A 2 56.49 -20.32 -21.04
CA LEU A 2 55.83 -20.79 -22.28
C LEU A 2 54.56 -21.62 -22.11
N LYS A 3 54.10 -21.95 -20.89
CA LYS A 3 52.84 -22.69 -20.64
C LYS A 3 51.62 -21.83 -20.32
N LYS A 4 51.77 -20.51 -20.10
CA LYS A 4 50.67 -19.59 -19.84
C LYS A 4 50.07 -18.91 -21.09
N CYS A 5 50.81 -18.82 -22.20
CA CYS A 5 50.30 -18.26 -23.45
C CYS A 5 49.34 -19.19 -24.21
N PHE A 6 49.51 -20.51 -24.11
CA PHE A 6 48.63 -21.48 -24.83
C PHE A 6 47.24 -21.65 -24.25
N ILE A 7 47.00 -21.26 -22.98
CA ILE A 7 45.68 -21.35 -22.35
C ILE A 7 44.83 -20.11 -22.69
N VAL A 8 45.44 -18.94 -22.84
CA VAL A 8 44.72 -17.68 -23.17
C VAL A 8 44.25 -17.68 -24.63
N GLU A 9 45.07 -18.21 -25.58
CA GLU A 9 44.64 -18.32 -26.98
C GLU A 9 43.55 -19.36 -27.22
N ARG A 10 43.53 -20.48 -26.47
CA ARG A 10 42.44 -21.47 -26.54
C ARG A 10 41.14 -20.95 -25.91
N CYS A 11 41.21 -20.15 -24.86
CA CYS A 11 40.00 -19.52 -24.27
C CYS A 11 39.44 -18.41 -25.18
N ALA A 12 40.30 -17.63 -25.85
CA ALA A 12 39.86 -16.63 -26.82
C ALA A 12 39.24 -17.25 -28.08
N ALA A 13 39.86 -18.34 -28.61
CA ALA A 13 39.32 -19.08 -29.74
C ALA A 13 38.01 -19.81 -29.42
N LEU A 14 37.84 -20.36 -28.20
CA LEU A 14 36.61 -20.97 -27.74
C LEU A 14 35.50 -19.93 -27.47
N ALA A 15 35.84 -18.72 -26.98
CA ALA A 15 34.90 -17.63 -26.83
C ALA A 15 34.45 -17.05 -28.18
N LEU A 16 35.35 -16.97 -29.16
CA LEU A 16 35.02 -16.60 -30.55
C LEU A 16 34.20 -17.67 -31.27
N LEU A 17 34.50 -18.97 -31.08
CA LEU A 17 33.68 -20.06 -31.61
C LEU A 17 32.32 -20.14 -30.93
N ALA A 18 32.24 -19.95 -29.62
CA ALA A 18 30.99 -19.90 -28.89
C ALA A 18 30.13 -18.68 -29.30
N GLY A 19 30.77 -17.52 -29.55
CA GLY A 19 30.12 -16.33 -30.11
C GLY A 19 29.62 -16.55 -31.55
N LEU A 20 30.36 -17.22 -32.40
CA LEU A 20 29.97 -17.57 -33.78
C LEU A 20 28.93 -18.68 -33.80
N VAL A 21 28.98 -19.67 -32.94
CA VAL A 21 27.95 -20.73 -32.83
C VAL A 21 26.69 -20.18 -32.20
N ALA A 22 26.78 -19.27 -31.24
CA ALA A 22 25.59 -18.55 -30.72
C ALA A 22 24.96 -17.62 -31.79
N ALA A 23 25.77 -16.96 -32.63
CA ALA A 23 25.30 -16.17 -33.77
C ALA A 23 24.68 -17.04 -34.86
N LEU A 24 25.17 -18.28 -35.08
CA LEU A 24 24.62 -19.22 -36.06
C LEU A 24 23.39 -20.02 -35.54
N LEU A 25 23.25 -20.19 -34.22
CA LEU A 25 22.10 -20.87 -33.63
C LEU A 25 20.89 -19.95 -33.40
N PHE A 26 21.05 -18.62 -33.55
CA PHE A 26 19.98 -17.62 -33.49
C PHE A 26 19.80 -16.84 -34.82
N ALA A 27 20.33 -17.34 -35.92
CA ALA A 27 19.92 -16.88 -37.23
C ALA A 27 18.52 -17.39 -37.55
N VAL A 28 17.50 -16.79 -36.92
CA VAL A 28 16.17 -16.73 -37.50
C VAL A 28 16.34 -16.05 -38.86
N PRO A 29 15.84 -16.65 -39.96
CA PRO A 29 15.98 -16.04 -41.29
C PRO A 29 15.50 -14.60 -41.20
N ALA A 30 16.32 -13.66 -41.68
CA ALA A 30 16.11 -12.21 -41.60
C ALA A 30 14.82 -11.71 -42.33
N GLY A 31 13.98 -12.62 -42.80
CA GLY A 31 12.72 -12.36 -43.50
C GLY A 31 11.46 -12.51 -42.67
N ALA A 32 11.52 -12.81 -41.36
CA ALA A 32 10.33 -13.13 -40.55
C ALA A 32 10.10 -12.26 -39.29
N ALA A 33 11.09 -11.49 -38.83
CA ALA A 33 10.91 -10.66 -37.61
C ALA A 33 10.37 -9.27 -37.98
N THR A 34 9.22 -8.92 -37.43
CA THR A 34 8.65 -7.57 -37.62
C THR A 34 9.27 -6.55 -36.65
N MET A 35 9.18 -5.26 -36.95
CA MET A 35 9.56 -4.19 -36.03
C MET A 35 8.94 -4.37 -34.63
N GLN A 36 7.70 -4.84 -34.59
CA GLN A 36 7.00 -5.10 -33.33
C GLN A 36 7.62 -6.27 -32.55
N ASP A 37 8.01 -7.36 -33.23
CA ASP A 37 8.66 -8.50 -32.57
C ASP A 37 10.01 -8.12 -31.96
N LEU A 38 10.81 -7.35 -32.68
CA LEU A 38 12.11 -6.84 -32.22
C LEU A 38 11.93 -5.87 -31.04
N PHE A 39 10.92 -4.99 -31.09
CA PHE A 39 10.58 -4.06 -30.01
C PHE A 39 10.27 -4.80 -28.71
N TRP A 40 9.44 -5.82 -28.73
CA TRP A 40 9.06 -6.58 -27.54
C TRP A 40 10.22 -7.42 -26.99
N LYS A 41 11.14 -7.86 -27.84
CA LYS A 41 12.38 -8.54 -27.47
C LYS A 41 13.46 -7.58 -26.96
N ARG A 42 13.28 -6.26 -27.11
CA ARG A 42 14.29 -5.21 -26.90
C ARG A 42 15.55 -5.41 -27.73
N ALA A 43 15.41 -5.98 -28.90
CA ALA A 43 16.47 -6.21 -29.88
C ALA A 43 16.77 -4.91 -30.66
N TRP A 44 17.31 -3.89 -29.92
CA TRP A 44 17.39 -2.52 -30.42
C TRP A 44 18.30 -2.37 -31.65
N LYS A 45 19.44 -3.07 -31.67
CA LYS A 45 20.40 -3.02 -32.80
C LYS A 45 19.79 -3.62 -34.06
N GLU A 46 19.13 -4.77 -33.95
CA GLU A 46 18.45 -5.44 -35.04
C GLU A 46 17.26 -4.59 -35.54
N MET A 47 16.59 -3.91 -34.62
CA MET A 47 15.50 -3.00 -34.93
C MET A 47 15.98 -1.77 -35.71
N GLU A 48 17.11 -1.17 -35.32
CA GLU A 48 17.75 -0.07 -36.04
C GLU A 48 18.16 -0.50 -37.46
N ALA A 49 18.80 -1.66 -37.59
CA ALA A 49 19.24 -2.20 -38.88
C ALA A 49 18.03 -2.47 -39.81
N LEU A 50 16.95 -3.07 -39.26
CA LEU A 50 15.72 -3.30 -40.03
C LEU A 50 15.09 -1.97 -40.46
N TYR A 51 14.94 -1.00 -39.55
CA TYR A 51 14.36 0.31 -39.86
C TYR A 51 15.16 1.08 -40.91
N ALA A 52 16.49 0.98 -40.88
CA ALA A 52 17.37 1.61 -41.86
C ALA A 52 17.27 0.97 -43.25
N SER A 53 16.99 -0.32 -43.35
CA SER A 53 16.83 -1.05 -44.60
C SER A 53 15.44 -0.92 -45.27
N MET A 54 14.47 -0.25 -44.64
CA MET A 54 13.16 -0.06 -45.18
C MET A 54 13.13 1.07 -46.24
N ASP A 55 12.66 0.79 -47.45
CA ASP A 55 12.39 1.80 -48.50
C ASP A 55 11.24 2.71 -48.09
N GLU A 56 10.15 2.13 -47.55
CA GLU A 56 8.99 2.85 -47.01
C GLU A 56 8.83 2.55 -45.52
N ARG A 57 8.76 3.59 -44.72
CA ARG A 57 8.58 3.51 -43.27
C ARG A 57 7.18 3.86 -42.88
N SER A 58 6.41 2.89 -42.38
CA SER A 58 5.06 3.17 -41.90
C SER A 58 5.08 4.07 -40.65
N PRO A 59 4.04 4.86 -40.39
CA PRO A 59 3.92 5.63 -39.16
C PRO A 59 4.02 4.73 -37.88
N GLN A 60 3.62 3.47 -37.99
CA GLN A 60 3.73 2.51 -36.87
C GLN A 60 5.18 2.11 -36.63
N ASP A 61 5.94 1.83 -37.68
CA ASP A 61 7.37 1.50 -37.55
C ASP A 61 8.16 2.68 -37.01
N ALA A 62 7.82 3.89 -37.46
CA ALA A 62 8.38 5.13 -36.94
C ALA A 62 8.07 5.33 -35.44
N ALA A 63 6.86 5.08 -35.00
CA ALA A 63 6.48 5.16 -33.61
C ALA A 63 7.21 4.14 -32.74
N LEU A 64 7.32 2.89 -33.20
CA LEU A 64 8.08 1.83 -32.53
C LEU A 64 9.55 2.21 -32.38
N MET A 65 10.19 2.71 -33.47
CA MET A 65 11.57 3.12 -33.46
C MET A 65 11.83 4.31 -32.53
N ALA A 66 10.97 5.35 -32.59
CA ALA A 66 11.05 6.50 -31.70
C ALA A 66 10.93 6.10 -30.23
N ASN A 67 10.02 5.17 -29.89
CA ASN A 67 9.90 4.65 -28.54
C ASN A 67 11.10 3.77 -28.13
N ALA A 68 11.72 3.04 -29.07
CA ALA A 68 12.94 2.30 -28.82
C ALA A 68 14.11 3.25 -28.47
N TYR A 69 14.30 4.33 -29.23
CA TYR A 69 15.28 5.37 -28.91
C TYR A 69 15.02 6.04 -27.57
N ARG A 70 13.76 6.41 -27.29
CA ARG A 70 13.35 6.96 -26.00
C ARG A 70 13.71 6.03 -24.82
N MET A 71 13.53 4.72 -24.97
CA MET A 71 13.86 3.75 -23.93
C MET A 71 15.38 3.59 -23.70
N GLN A 72 16.19 3.96 -24.67
CA GLN A 72 17.65 4.02 -24.59
C GLN A 72 18.17 5.42 -24.19
N ASP A 73 17.28 6.36 -23.80
CA ASP A 73 17.54 7.77 -23.51
C ASP A 73 18.13 8.56 -24.70
N ARG A 74 17.96 8.05 -25.93
CA ARG A 74 18.38 8.66 -27.20
C ARG A 74 17.28 9.58 -27.72
N TRP A 75 17.06 10.69 -27.03
CA TRP A 75 15.98 11.61 -27.29
C TRP A 75 16.09 12.39 -28.62
N PRO A 76 17.29 12.84 -29.06
CA PRO A 76 17.40 13.52 -30.35
C PRO A 76 16.88 12.70 -31.52
N GLU A 77 17.23 11.41 -31.56
CA GLU A 77 16.79 10.51 -32.63
C GLU A 77 15.29 10.20 -32.54
N ALA A 78 14.78 10.04 -31.32
CA ALA A 78 13.34 9.86 -31.12
C ALA A 78 12.55 11.08 -31.59
N VAL A 79 13.00 12.30 -31.29
CA VAL A 79 12.37 13.57 -31.72
C VAL A 79 12.39 13.69 -33.23
N ALA A 80 13.52 13.46 -33.88
CA ALA A 80 13.64 13.58 -35.34
C ALA A 80 12.63 12.69 -36.09
N ILE A 81 12.48 11.42 -35.66
CA ILE A 81 11.49 10.51 -36.25
C ILE A 81 10.06 10.99 -35.99
N LEU A 82 9.74 11.46 -34.77
CA LEU A 82 8.38 11.92 -34.46
C LEU A 82 8.01 13.20 -35.21
N GLU A 83 8.97 14.12 -35.42
CA GLU A 83 8.77 15.33 -36.24
C GLU A 83 8.51 15.01 -37.70
N GLU A 84 9.29 14.13 -38.29
CA GLU A 84 9.14 13.66 -39.67
C GLU A 84 7.76 13.05 -39.91
N HIS A 85 7.19 12.39 -38.90
CA HIS A 85 5.91 11.69 -39.03
C HIS A 85 4.73 12.38 -38.33
N ALA A 86 4.90 13.60 -37.79
CA ALA A 86 3.92 14.27 -36.92
C ALA A 86 2.49 14.35 -37.52
N GLY A 87 2.35 14.57 -38.85
CA GLY A 87 1.06 14.65 -39.52
C GLY A 87 0.46 13.28 -39.89
N LYS A 88 1.24 12.21 -39.84
CA LYS A 88 0.87 10.89 -40.39
C LYS A 88 0.27 9.93 -39.36
N PHE A 89 0.29 10.27 -38.07
CA PHE A 89 -0.26 9.42 -37.01
C PHE A 89 -1.78 9.44 -36.99
N PRO A 90 -2.45 8.28 -36.80
CA PRO A 90 -3.90 8.23 -36.63
C PRO A 90 -4.37 9.09 -35.45
N VAL A 91 -5.60 9.57 -35.48
CA VAL A 91 -6.18 10.43 -34.46
C VAL A 91 -6.14 9.75 -33.08
N SER A 92 -6.31 8.42 -32.98
CA SER A 92 -6.22 7.63 -31.78
C SER A 92 -4.80 7.56 -31.17
N ILE A 93 -3.77 7.72 -31.99
CA ILE A 93 -2.36 7.58 -31.63
C ILE A 93 -1.68 8.93 -31.45
N ARG A 94 -2.05 9.92 -32.23
CA ARG A 94 -1.42 11.26 -32.26
C ARG A 94 -1.18 11.86 -30.86
N PRO A 95 -2.14 11.87 -29.91
CA PRO A 95 -1.91 12.47 -28.62
C PRO A 95 -0.75 11.83 -27.81
N TYR A 96 -0.47 10.56 -28.06
CA TYR A 96 0.62 9.83 -27.39
C TYR A 96 1.97 10.06 -28.05
N ALA A 97 1.97 10.20 -29.39
CA ALA A 97 3.16 10.64 -30.13
C ALA A 97 3.51 12.08 -29.75
N ASP A 98 2.53 12.98 -29.73
CA ASP A 98 2.69 14.39 -29.31
C ASP A 98 3.19 14.48 -27.85
N MET A 99 2.68 13.65 -26.94
CA MET A 99 3.18 13.61 -25.55
C MET A 99 4.62 13.14 -25.46
N THR A 100 5.02 12.18 -26.31
CA THR A 100 6.42 11.72 -26.37
C THR A 100 7.30 12.80 -26.97
N LEU A 101 6.86 13.48 -28.02
CA LEU A 101 7.56 14.61 -28.63
C LEU A 101 7.73 15.79 -27.65
N LEU A 102 6.67 16.13 -26.90
CA LEU A 102 6.71 17.13 -25.83
C LEU A 102 7.83 16.82 -24.81
N LEU A 103 7.93 15.57 -24.33
CA LEU A 103 8.99 15.16 -23.42
C LEU A 103 10.38 15.26 -24.07
N GLY A 104 10.48 14.94 -25.36
CA GLY A 104 11.72 15.10 -26.14
C GLY A 104 12.17 16.57 -26.25
N TYR A 105 11.23 17.48 -26.54
CA TYR A 105 11.52 18.92 -26.55
C TYR A 105 12.01 19.43 -25.19
N GLU A 106 11.36 19.04 -24.08
CA GLU A 106 11.83 19.40 -22.75
C GLU A 106 13.25 18.89 -22.48
N ARG A 107 13.58 17.65 -22.87
CA ARG A 107 14.94 17.10 -22.75
C ARG A 107 15.96 17.82 -23.61
N GLY A 108 15.58 18.21 -24.81
CA GLY A 108 16.37 19.00 -25.74
C GLY A 108 16.46 20.50 -25.41
N LYS A 109 15.82 20.95 -24.29
CA LYS A 109 15.75 22.38 -23.90
C LYS A 109 15.06 23.28 -24.94
N ARG A 110 14.20 22.69 -25.77
CA ARG A 110 13.36 23.39 -26.77
C ARG A 110 12.05 23.86 -26.07
N ASP A 111 12.20 24.69 -25.03
CA ASP A 111 11.12 25.01 -24.09
C ASP A 111 9.93 25.73 -24.73
N GLN A 112 10.15 26.59 -25.73
CA GLN A 112 9.09 27.30 -26.43
C GLN A 112 8.20 26.35 -27.25
N GLU A 113 8.83 25.46 -27.99
CA GLU A 113 8.14 24.43 -28.80
C GLU A 113 7.42 23.42 -27.91
N ALA A 114 8.06 23.03 -26.81
CA ALA A 114 7.43 22.19 -25.79
C ALA A 114 6.17 22.82 -25.21
N LEU A 115 6.21 24.13 -24.88
CA LEU A 115 5.06 24.82 -24.32
C LEU A 115 3.92 24.97 -25.33
N ALA A 116 4.23 25.37 -26.56
CA ALA A 116 3.24 25.48 -27.63
C ALA A 116 2.55 24.13 -27.93
N LEU A 117 3.34 23.02 -27.90
CA LEU A 117 2.80 21.67 -28.06
C LEU A 117 1.91 21.27 -26.88
N ALA A 118 2.33 21.55 -25.65
CA ALA A 118 1.56 21.24 -24.44
C ALA A 118 0.22 21.99 -24.40
N GLU A 119 0.17 23.26 -24.85
CA GLU A 119 -1.07 24.04 -24.95
C GLU A 119 -2.05 23.47 -25.97
N ARG A 120 -1.56 23.05 -27.13
CA ARG A 120 -2.38 22.37 -28.14
C ARG A 120 -2.88 21.01 -27.62
N LEU A 121 -1.98 20.21 -27.04
CA LEU A 121 -2.26 18.89 -26.55
C LEU A 121 -3.26 18.90 -25.38
N TRP A 122 -3.25 19.92 -24.52
CA TRP A 122 -4.22 20.07 -23.42
C TRP A 122 -5.67 20.01 -23.93
N LYS A 123 -5.96 20.59 -25.10
CA LYS A 123 -7.31 20.63 -25.68
C LYS A 123 -7.77 19.25 -26.15
N SER A 124 -6.88 18.45 -26.75
CA SER A 124 -7.16 17.18 -27.41
C SER A 124 -6.73 15.93 -26.64
N ALA A 125 -5.95 16.07 -25.55
CA ALA A 125 -5.41 14.95 -24.79
C ALA A 125 -6.51 14.08 -24.18
N PRO A 126 -6.39 12.74 -24.27
CA PRO A 126 -7.24 11.83 -23.52
C PRO A 126 -7.02 11.97 -22.00
N GLN A 127 -8.03 11.56 -21.23
CA GLN A 127 -8.07 11.81 -19.77
C GLN A 127 -6.81 11.34 -19.05
N GLU A 128 -6.28 10.18 -19.41
CA GLU A 128 -5.06 9.62 -18.79
C GLU A 128 -3.81 10.47 -19.01
N LEU A 129 -3.76 11.32 -20.05
CA LEU A 129 -2.65 12.22 -20.33
C LEU A 129 -2.84 13.62 -19.74
N LYS A 130 -4.07 14.07 -19.47
CA LYS A 130 -4.38 15.44 -19.01
C LYS A 130 -3.48 15.91 -17.87
N TYR A 131 -3.31 15.09 -16.83
CA TYR A 131 -2.47 15.47 -15.70
C TYR A 131 -1.01 15.69 -16.11
N TYR A 132 -0.47 14.84 -16.96
CA TYR A 132 0.94 14.91 -17.40
C TYR A 132 1.19 16.10 -18.34
N VAL A 133 0.23 16.42 -19.20
CA VAL A 133 0.28 17.62 -20.06
C VAL A 133 0.28 18.89 -19.21
N ALA A 134 -0.64 18.99 -18.23
CA ALA A 134 -0.71 20.11 -17.32
C ALA A 134 0.55 20.22 -16.45
N TYR A 135 1.14 19.10 -16.05
CA TYR A 135 2.40 19.06 -15.30
C TYR A 135 3.58 19.55 -16.15
N ALA A 136 3.63 19.22 -17.44
CA ALA A 136 4.64 19.74 -18.35
C ALA A 136 4.47 21.26 -18.55
N GLN A 137 3.22 21.75 -18.75
CA GLN A 137 2.94 23.21 -18.77
C GLN A 137 3.46 23.90 -17.49
N TYR A 138 3.13 23.36 -16.32
CA TYR A 138 3.61 23.89 -15.04
C TYR A 138 5.15 23.99 -14.99
N ARG A 139 5.86 22.92 -15.34
CA ARG A 139 7.33 22.89 -15.30
C ARG A 139 7.97 23.92 -16.23
N LEU A 140 7.44 24.01 -17.46
CA LEU A 140 7.94 24.93 -18.47
C LEU A 140 7.70 26.38 -18.06
N LEU A 141 6.48 26.71 -17.64
CA LEU A 141 6.11 28.06 -17.18
C LEU A 141 6.85 28.49 -15.91
N SER A 142 7.16 27.54 -15.02
CA SER A 142 7.92 27.82 -13.78
C SER A 142 9.33 28.35 -14.05
N LYS A 143 9.91 28.11 -15.24
CA LYS A 143 11.21 28.66 -15.63
C LYS A 143 11.14 30.16 -15.96
N GLY A 144 9.98 30.63 -16.44
CA GLY A 144 9.77 32.02 -16.89
C GLY A 144 9.13 32.94 -15.84
N GLY A 145 8.64 32.43 -14.73
CA GLY A 145 8.14 33.21 -13.59
C GLY A 145 6.77 33.89 -13.75
N ASP A 146 6.00 33.61 -14.82
CA ASP A 146 4.63 34.13 -15.00
C ASP A 146 3.66 33.38 -14.05
N GLU A 147 3.47 33.97 -12.84
CA GLU A 147 2.60 33.39 -11.80
C GLU A 147 1.16 33.15 -12.26
N ARG A 148 0.59 33.97 -13.14
CA ARG A 148 -0.78 33.79 -13.62
C ARG A 148 -0.88 32.50 -14.45
N ARG A 149 0.00 32.34 -15.45
CA ARG A 149 0.03 31.13 -16.29
C ARG A 149 0.41 29.87 -15.50
N ILE A 150 1.33 29.99 -14.54
CA ILE A 150 1.67 28.90 -13.60
C ILE A 150 0.42 28.51 -12.81
N GLY A 151 -0.34 29.47 -12.29
CA GLY A 151 -1.59 29.25 -11.57
C GLY A 151 -2.67 28.55 -12.42
N GLU A 152 -2.78 28.88 -13.73
CA GLU A 152 -3.66 28.22 -14.68
C GLU A 152 -3.23 26.74 -14.90
N ALA A 153 -1.94 26.48 -15.12
CA ALA A 153 -1.41 25.12 -15.27
C ALA A 153 -1.65 24.26 -14.02
N LEU A 154 -1.44 24.81 -12.81
CA LEU A 154 -1.76 24.14 -11.56
C LEU A 154 -3.26 23.90 -11.37
N SER A 155 -4.12 24.75 -11.90
CA SER A 155 -5.57 24.54 -11.92
C SER A 155 -5.94 23.39 -12.85
N HIS A 156 -5.32 23.29 -14.03
CA HIS A 156 -5.43 22.15 -14.94
C HIS A 156 -4.98 20.86 -14.29
N MET A 157 -3.83 20.87 -13.56
CA MET A 157 -3.37 19.71 -12.79
C MET A 157 -4.37 19.28 -11.74
N LEU A 158 -4.97 20.22 -10.99
CA LEU A 158 -5.97 19.91 -9.97
C LEU A 158 -7.24 19.31 -10.57
N ALA A 159 -7.69 19.82 -11.70
CA ALA A 159 -8.86 19.31 -12.43
C ALA A 159 -8.62 17.89 -12.98
N ALA A 160 -7.40 17.61 -13.43
CA ALA A 160 -7.01 16.31 -13.98
C ALA A 160 -6.47 15.32 -12.91
N ALA A 161 -6.36 15.73 -11.64
CA ALA A 161 -5.78 14.91 -10.58
C ALA A 161 -6.76 13.83 -10.10
N GLU A 162 -6.55 12.60 -10.50
CA GLU A 162 -7.35 11.44 -10.10
C GLU A 162 -6.99 10.90 -8.72
N THR A 163 -5.75 11.14 -8.24
CA THR A 163 -5.26 10.63 -6.96
C THR A 163 -5.07 11.75 -5.94
N LYS A 164 -5.10 11.36 -4.66
CA LYS A 164 -4.86 12.28 -3.55
C LYS A 164 -3.45 12.89 -3.61
N GLU A 165 -2.45 12.10 -3.96
CA GLU A 165 -1.05 12.50 -4.06
C GLU A 165 -0.86 13.58 -5.12
N ARG A 166 -1.47 13.42 -6.30
CA ARG A 166 -1.45 14.43 -7.37
C ARG A 166 -2.09 15.75 -6.94
N ARG A 167 -3.20 15.68 -6.20
CA ARG A 167 -3.87 16.88 -5.64
C ARG A 167 -2.98 17.57 -4.59
N ILE A 168 -2.37 16.80 -3.69
CA ILE A 168 -1.43 17.32 -2.69
C ILE A 168 -0.27 18.02 -3.40
N TYR A 169 0.34 17.39 -4.40
CA TYR A 169 1.45 18.01 -5.13
C TYR A 169 1.06 19.35 -5.78
N ALA A 170 -0.04 19.37 -6.54
CA ALA A 170 -0.50 20.58 -7.20
C ALA A 170 -0.85 21.70 -6.20
N LEU A 171 -1.51 21.37 -5.07
CA LEU A 171 -1.80 22.33 -4.00
C LEU A 171 -0.54 22.82 -3.30
N SER A 172 0.45 21.94 -3.07
CA SER A 172 1.74 22.33 -2.47
C SER A 172 2.46 23.35 -3.34
N LYS A 173 2.42 23.20 -4.67
CA LYS A 173 2.98 24.19 -5.58
C LYS A 173 2.16 25.47 -5.66
N ARG A 174 0.84 25.38 -5.51
CA ARG A 174 -0.04 26.55 -5.56
C ARG A 174 0.08 27.46 -4.36
N ILE A 175 0.42 26.94 -3.18
CA ILE A 175 0.67 27.77 -1.98
C ILE A 175 1.98 28.58 -2.07
N GLU A 176 2.87 28.28 -3.03
CA GLU A 176 4.09 29.02 -3.29
C GLU A 176 3.81 30.32 -4.08
N LEU A 177 2.68 30.39 -4.81
CA LEU A 177 2.25 31.55 -5.61
C LEU A 177 1.56 32.62 -4.74
N SER A 178 1.55 33.86 -5.20
CA SER A 178 0.93 34.99 -4.48
C SER A 178 -0.61 34.93 -4.46
N GLY A 179 -1.24 34.39 -5.53
CA GLY A 179 -2.69 34.32 -5.67
C GLY A 179 -3.33 33.06 -5.03
N ASN A 180 -4.51 33.21 -4.41
CA ASN A 180 -5.31 32.11 -3.82
C ASN A 180 -4.58 31.19 -2.84
N ARG A 181 -3.53 31.70 -2.21
CA ARG A 181 -2.61 30.97 -1.35
C ARG A 181 -3.31 30.37 -0.13
N ALA A 182 -4.18 31.14 0.52
CA ALA A 182 -4.89 30.71 1.72
C ALA A 182 -5.93 29.61 1.42
N GLU A 183 -6.68 29.73 0.32
CA GLU A 183 -7.64 28.73 -0.11
C GLU A 183 -6.94 27.40 -0.44
N SER A 184 -5.82 27.46 -1.15
CA SER A 184 -5.03 26.29 -1.50
C SER A 184 -4.43 25.63 -0.26
N ALA A 185 -3.95 26.40 0.71
CA ALA A 185 -3.44 25.90 1.98
C ALA A 185 -4.53 25.21 2.82
N LEU A 186 -5.75 25.76 2.83
CA LEU A 186 -6.88 25.13 3.50
C LEU A 186 -7.21 23.78 2.88
N LYS A 187 -7.34 23.69 1.54
CA LYS A 187 -7.57 22.43 0.82
C LYS A 187 -6.43 21.43 1.04
N LEU A 188 -5.19 21.91 1.11
CA LEU A 188 -4.03 21.05 1.37
C LEU A 188 -4.07 20.47 2.79
N LEU A 189 -4.44 21.24 3.82
CA LEU A 189 -4.61 20.72 5.19
C LEU A 189 -5.83 19.79 5.33
N GLU A 190 -6.84 19.90 4.49
CA GLU A 190 -7.93 18.92 4.44
C GLU A 190 -7.44 17.55 3.94
N LEU A 191 -6.56 17.54 2.94
CA LEU A 191 -5.98 16.31 2.37
C LEU A 191 -4.80 15.77 3.19
N GLN A 192 -3.96 16.68 3.70
CA GLN A 192 -2.75 16.36 4.48
C GLN A 192 -2.69 17.23 5.73
N PRO A 193 -3.40 16.86 6.82
CA PRO A 193 -3.54 17.69 8.02
C PRO A 193 -2.23 18.00 8.76
N SER A 194 -1.16 17.27 8.47
CA SER A 194 0.19 17.49 9.04
C SER A 194 1.11 18.36 8.18
N ASN A 195 0.60 18.97 7.10
CA ASN A 195 1.42 19.80 6.19
C ASN A 195 1.83 21.13 6.86
N LYS A 196 3.13 21.28 7.11
CA LYS A 196 3.69 22.46 7.82
C LYS A 196 3.59 23.74 7.00
N ASP A 197 3.83 23.68 5.70
CA ASP A 197 3.86 24.87 4.84
C ASP A 197 2.44 25.44 4.67
N ALA A 198 1.46 24.58 4.48
CA ALA A 198 0.06 25.00 4.45
C ALA A 198 -0.39 25.60 5.79
N ALA A 199 0.02 25.00 6.92
CA ALA A 199 -0.27 25.56 8.23
C ALA A 199 0.38 26.95 8.42
N LYS A 200 1.65 27.13 8.00
CA LYS A 200 2.36 28.41 8.03
C LYS A 200 1.61 29.49 7.24
N VAL A 201 1.14 29.17 6.05
CA VAL A 201 0.35 30.10 5.22
C VAL A 201 -0.93 30.53 5.92
N LEU A 202 -1.66 29.61 6.54
CA LEU A 202 -2.91 29.94 7.24
C LEU A 202 -2.68 30.71 8.56
N LEU A 203 -1.56 30.45 9.26
CA LEU A 203 -1.19 31.21 10.48
C LEU A 203 -0.88 32.66 10.20
N GLN A 204 -0.43 33.03 8.98
CA GLN A 204 -0.17 34.38 8.53
C GLN A 204 -1.45 35.17 8.14
N GLN A 205 -2.61 34.48 8.03
CA GLN A 205 -3.86 35.16 7.69
C GLN A 205 -4.32 36.09 8.83
N PRO A 206 -4.94 37.22 8.51
CA PRO A 206 -5.48 38.12 9.52
C PRO A 206 -6.54 37.44 10.38
N LYS A 207 -6.58 37.82 11.65
CA LYS A 207 -7.63 37.42 12.60
C LYS A 207 -8.81 38.40 12.56
N PRO A 208 -10.03 37.96 12.89
CA PRO A 208 -10.39 36.61 13.36
C PRO A 208 -10.47 35.56 12.23
N TRP A 209 -9.90 34.39 12.46
CA TRP A 209 -9.97 33.28 11.49
C TRP A 209 -11.39 32.75 11.35
N SER A 210 -11.75 32.33 10.14
CA SER A 210 -12.97 31.57 9.88
C SER A 210 -12.97 30.22 10.61
N ASN A 211 -14.16 29.63 10.84
CA ASN A 211 -14.25 28.31 11.45
C ASN A 211 -13.49 27.23 10.66
N ALA A 212 -13.48 27.29 9.33
CA ALA A 212 -12.73 26.35 8.49
C ALA A 212 -11.22 26.42 8.77
N VAL A 213 -10.65 27.64 8.83
CA VAL A 213 -9.24 27.86 9.16
C VAL A 213 -8.92 27.41 10.59
N ARG A 214 -9.80 27.75 11.57
CA ARG A 214 -9.64 27.28 12.96
C ARG A 214 -9.61 25.75 13.06
N VAL A 215 -10.51 25.06 12.35
CA VAL A 215 -10.55 23.58 12.33
C VAL A 215 -9.27 23.03 11.71
N ALA A 216 -8.84 23.54 10.56
CA ALA A 216 -7.64 23.07 9.90
C ALA A 216 -6.38 23.24 10.78
N LEU A 217 -6.18 24.46 11.32
CA LEU A 217 -5.05 24.78 12.19
C LEU A 217 -5.12 24.08 13.56
N GLY A 218 -6.31 23.87 14.10
CA GLY A 218 -6.49 23.15 15.35
C GLY A 218 -6.18 21.65 15.20
N VAL A 219 -6.62 21.05 14.10
CA VAL A 219 -6.27 19.63 13.78
C VAL A 219 -4.77 19.49 13.53
N TYR A 220 -4.17 20.41 12.78
CA TYR A 220 -2.71 20.45 12.59
C TYR A 220 -1.97 20.48 13.93
N ALA A 221 -2.31 21.43 14.80
CA ALA A 221 -1.68 21.58 16.12
C ALA A 221 -1.83 20.31 16.98
N HIS A 222 -3.03 19.70 16.97
CA HIS A 222 -3.24 18.40 17.65
C HIS A 222 -2.29 17.31 17.15
N LEU A 223 -2.14 17.18 15.84
CA LEU A 223 -1.26 16.19 15.22
C LEU A 223 0.24 16.49 15.47
N ALA A 224 0.59 17.78 15.57
CA ALA A 224 1.93 18.21 15.95
C ALA A 224 2.23 18.03 17.46
N GLY A 225 1.25 17.62 18.27
CA GLY A 225 1.42 17.49 19.73
C GLY A 225 1.18 18.79 20.52
N GLU A 226 0.89 19.89 19.85
CA GLU A 226 0.62 21.23 20.40
C GLU A 226 -0.82 21.29 20.97
N ASN A 227 -1.09 20.47 22.00
CA ASN A 227 -2.47 20.26 22.45
C ASN A 227 -3.14 21.51 23.04
N ALA A 228 -2.38 22.42 23.67
CA ALA A 228 -2.91 23.68 24.17
C ALA A 228 -3.35 24.61 23.02
N ALA A 229 -2.51 24.76 22.00
CA ALA A 229 -2.84 25.55 20.81
C ALA A 229 -4.01 24.94 20.02
N ALA A 230 -4.09 23.62 19.97
CA ALA A 230 -5.22 22.90 19.35
C ALA A 230 -6.54 23.21 20.09
N GLU A 231 -6.55 23.13 21.40
CA GLU A 231 -7.73 23.44 22.25
C GLU A 231 -8.17 24.89 22.07
N GLU A 232 -7.23 25.85 22.14
CA GLU A 232 -7.51 27.28 21.94
C GLU A 232 -8.16 27.56 20.58
N ARG A 233 -7.62 27.00 19.51
CA ARG A 233 -8.10 27.23 18.14
C ARG A 233 -9.46 26.59 17.89
N LEU A 234 -9.72 25.41 18.48
CA LEU A 234 -10.94 24.63 18.27
C LEU A 234 -12.09 25.04 19.20
N ARG A 235 -11.81 25.64 20.35
CA ARG A 235 -12.81 26.04 21.37
C ARG A 235 -13.92 26.95 20.80
N PRO A 236 -13.65 27.98 20.00
CA PRO A 236 -14.66 28.87 19.48
C PRO A 236 -15.54 28.25 18.39
N VAL A 237 -15.17 27.09 17.85
CA VAL A 237 -15.90 26.44 16.75
C VAL A 237 -17.16 25.75 17.29
N PRO A 238 -18.37 26.18 16.87
CA PRO A 238 -19.59 25.54 17.32
C PRO A 238 -19.70 24.10 16.81
N MET A 239 -20.28 23.19 17.60
CA MET A 239 -20.36 21.75 17.27
C MET A 239 -21.46 21.46 16.24
N THR A 240 -21.65 22.32 15.26
CA THR A 240 -22.62 22.17 14.17
C THR A 240 -21.95 21.78 12.86
N GLY A 241 -22.66 21.12 11.98
CA GLY A 241 -22.10 20.67 10.70
C GLY A 241 -20.93 19.68 10.85
N THR A 242 -20.34 19.28 9.72
CA THR A 242 -19.24 18.30 9.70
C THR A 242 -17.94 18.90 10.28
N GLY A 243 -17.65 20.15 9.96
CA GLY A 243 -16.46 20.87 10.46
C GLY A 243 -16.48 21.05 11.97
N GLY A 244 -17.60 21.47 12.53
CA GLY A 244 -17.75 21.68 13.98
C GLY A 244 -17.67 20.36 14.77
N ARG A 245 -18.22 19.28 14.25
CA ARG A 245 -18.07 17.94 14.87
C ARG A 245 -16.63 17.44 14.81
N LYS A 246 -15.91 17.71 13.70
CA LYS A 246 -14.48 17.45 13.59
C LYS A 246 -13.70 18.25 14.65
N ALA A 247 -14.01 19.51 14.79
CA ALA A 247 -13.41 20.38 15.81
C ALA A 247 -13.62 19.83 17.22
N ALA A 248 -14.86 19.49 17.58
CA ALA A 248 -15.18 18.93 18.89
C ALA A 248 -14.43 17.63 19.17
N TYR A 249 -14.33 16.74 18.18
CA TYR A 249 -13.61 15.47 18.31
C TYR A 249 -12.11 15.67 18.60
N TYR A 250 -11.43 16.51 17.83
CA TYR A 250 -9.99 16.76 18.03
C TYR A 250 -9.74 17.63 19.27
N ARG A 251 -10.64 18.56 19.62
CA ARG A 251 -10.60 19.31 20.85
C ARG A 251 -10.67 18.38 22.07
N ALA A 252 -11.62 17.45 22.08
CA ALA A 252 -11.74 16.45 23.14
C ALA A 252 -10.46 15.61 23.29
N TRP A 253 -9.86 15.24 22.16
CA TRP A 253 -8.62 14.47 22.21
C TRP A 253 -7.44 15.31 22.74
N SER A 254 -7.34 16.59 22.38
CA SER A 254 -6.34 17.50 22.94
C SER A 254 -6.54 17.73 24.44
N LEU A 255 -7.78 17.91 24.88
CA LEU A 255 -8.13 18.00 26.31
C LEU A 255 -7.71 16.75 27.09
N TYR A 256 -7.95 15.56 26.54
CA TYR A 256 -7.49 14.30 27.16
C TYR A 256 -5.95 14.26 27.31
N ARG A 257 -5.21 14.68 26.27
CA ARG A 257 -3.74 14.76 26.36
C ARG A 257 -3.26 15.82 27.37
N LEU A 258 -4.03 16.88 27.57
CA LEU A 258 -3.82 17.89 28.61
C LEU A 258 -4.27 17.45 30.00
N LYS A 259 -4.67 16.19 30.20
CA LYS A 259 -5.18 15.63 31.46
C LYS A 259 -6.52 16.21 31.93
N ARG A 260 -7.26 16.88 31.03
CA ARG A 260 -8.62 17.43 31.28
C ARG A 260 -9.67 16.39 30.85
N SER A 261 -9.61 15.20 31.49
CA SER A 261 -10.39 14.01 31.09
C SER A 261 -11.90 14.22 31.18
N GLY A 262 -12.41 14.97 32.16
CA GLY A 262 -13.84 15.25 32.31
C GLY A 262 -14.43 16.04 31.14
N GLU A 263 -13.74 17.10 30.70
CA GLU A 263 -14.17 17.89 29.55
C GLU A 263 -14.05 17.13 28.22
N ALA A 264 -13.02 16.28 28.12
CA ALA A 264 -12.88 15.38 26.99
C ALA A 264 -14.05 14.38 26.89
N LEU A 265 -14.42 13.79 28.02
CA LEU A 265 -15.54 12.85 28.13
C LEU A 265 -16.88 13.52 27.76
N ASP A 266 -17.13 14.76 28.22
CA ASP A 266 -18.34 15.51 27.85
C ASP A 266 -18.47 15.68 26.32
N LEU A 267 -17.40 16.16 25.67
CA LEU A 267 -17.42 16.34 24.22
C LEU A 267 -17.58 15.03 23.47
N TRP A 268 -16.85 13.97 23.84
CA TRP A 268 -17.01 12.65 23.22
C TRP A 268 -18.40 12.06 23.50
N SER A 269 -18.99 12.28 24.68
CA SER A 269 -20.35 11.86 25.00
C SER A 269 -21.38 12.50 24.06
N ARG A 270 -21.30 13.81 23.88
CA ARG A 270 -22.19 14.56 22.97
C ARG A 270 -22.02 14.08 21.52
N LEU A 271 -20.82 13.81 21.08
CA LEU A 271 -20.55 13.26 19.73
C LEU A 271 -21.07 11.83 19.60
N ALA A 272 -20.82 10.96 20.58
CA ALA A 272 -21.28 9.56 20.57
C ALA A 272 -22.82 9.47 20.48
N LEU A 273 -23.52 10.40 21.12
CA LEU A 273 -24.99 10.48 21.14
C LEU A 273 -25.58 11.21 19.91
N SER A 274 -24.79 11.88 19.09
CA SER A 274 -25.32 12.73 18.00
C SER A 274 -25.56 11.99 16.67
N GLY A 275 -25.25 10.70 16.55
CA GLY A 275 -25.55 9.87 15.37
C GLY A 275 -24.85 10.25 14.07
N ASN A 276 -23.73 10.94 14.14
CA ASN A 276 -22.93 11.37 13.00
C ASN A 276 -21.66 10.49 12.79
N ALA A 277 -20.83 10.85 11.81
CA ALA A 277 -19.60 10.12 11.49
C ALA A 277 -18.58 10.04 12.65
N TYR A 278 -18.66 10.93 13.65
CA TYR A 278 -17.81 10.94 14.84
C TYR A 278 -18.38 10.15 16.02
N ALA A 279 -19.59 9.61 15.91
CA ALA A 279 -20.21 8.88 17.00
C ALA A 279 -19.41 7.60 17.37
N GLU A 280 -19.15 6.74 16.41
CA GLU A 280 -18.32 5.53 16.63
C GLU A 280 -16.90 5.87 17.07
N PRO A 281 -16.14 6.77 16.39
CA PRO A 281 -14.82 7.18 16.86
C PRO A 281 -14.81 7.70 18.31
N SER A 282 -15.85 8.41 18.73
CA SER A 282 -15.95 8.92 20.10
C SER A 282 -16.17 7.80 21.12
N VAL A 283 -16.99 6.78 20.81
CA VAL A 283 -17.12 5.58 21.64
C VAL A 283 -15.78 4.90 21.87
N ARG A 284 -14.96 4.77 20.82
CA ARG A 284 -13.60 4.19 20.93
C ARG A 284 -12.68 5.03 21.83
N ARG A 285 -12.80 6.37 21.82
CA ARG A 285 -12.03 7.25 22.72
C ARG A 285 -12.50 7.16 24.17
N ILE A 286 -13.81 7.06 24.38
CA ILE A 286 -14.39 6.78 25.71
C ILE A 286 -13.83 5.46 26.28
N ALA A 287 -13.71 4.42 25.44
CA ALA A 287 -13.09 3.15 25.83
C ALA A 287 -11.62 3.33 26.25
N THR A 288 -10.84 4.11 25.47
CA THR A 288 -9.43 4.39 25.77
C THR A 288 -9.28 5.16 27.09
N LEU A 289 -10.16 6.12 27.35
CA LEU A 289 -10.22 6.85 28.60
C LEU A 289 -10.55 5.90 29.75
N ALA A 290 -11.63 5.13 29.67
CA ALA A 290 -12.07 4.19 30.69
C ALA A 290 -11.02 3.15 31.08
N GLY A 291 -10.24 2.67 30.12
CA GLY A 291 -9.17 1.68 30.32
C GLY A 291 -7.95 2.22 31.09
N LYS A 292 -7.78 3.55 31.20
CA LYS A 292 -6.65 4.21 31.87
C LYS A 292 -7.07 5.07 33.04
N ALA A 293 -8.35 5.22 33.27
CA ALA A 293 -8.95 6.13 34.26
C ALA A 293 -9.04 5.52 35.67
N GLY A 294 -9.13 6.39 36.67
CA GLY A 294 -9.50 6.00 38.03
C GLY A 294 -10.97 5.56 38.13
N LYS A 295 -11.37 5.02 39.29
CA LYS A 295 -12.71 4.43 39.50
C LYS A 295 -13.86 5.39 39.12
N ALA A 296 -13.80 6.65 39.50
CA ALA A 296 -14.85 7.65 39.23
C ALA A 296 -14.99 7.95 37.74
N GLU A 297 -13.88 8.21 37.04
CA GLU A 297 -13.88 8.47 35.59
C GLU A 297 -14.29 7.23 34.79
N LYS A 298 -13.86 6.03 35.21
CA LYS A 298 -14.29 4.76 34.61
C LYS A 298 -15.79 4.61 34.72
N LYS A 299 -16.39 4.86 35.92
CA LYS A 299 -17.84 4.81 36.12
C LYS A 299 -18.57 5.83 35.24
N ALA A 300 -18.07 7.07 35.16
CA ALA A 300 -18.66 8.08 34.28
C ALA A 300 -18.65 7.66 32.80
N ALA A 301 -17.52 7.10 32.34
CA ALA A 301 -17.42 6.57 30.97
C ALA A 301 -18.40 5.40 30.72
N MET A 302 -18.56 4.48 31.67
CA MET A 302 -19.52 3.38 31.58
C MET A 302 -20.96 3.90 31.48
N ASN A 303 -21.35 4.90 32.27
CA ASN A 303 -22.67 5.53 32.19
C ASN A 303 -22.93 6.14 30.79
N VAL A 304 -21.93 6.75 30.18
CA VAL A 304 -22.05 7.26 28.79
C VAL A 304 -22.26 6.11 27.81
N LEU A 305 -21.53 5.00 27.96
CA LEU A 305 -21.70 3.82 27.09
C LEU A 305 -23.10 3.22 27.21
N GLU A 306 -23.66 3.14 28.43
CA GLU A 306 -25.03 2.69 28.66
C GLU A 306 -26.07 3.59 27.98
N ARG A 307 -25.86 4.91 28.04
CA ARG A 307 -26.70 5.85 27.29
C ARG A 307 -26.61 5.63 25.79
N VAL A 308 -25.41 5.45 25.24
CA VAL A 308 -25.22 5.14 23.82
C VAL A 308 -25.94 3.84 23.44
N ILE A 309 -25.87 2.80 24.29
CA ILE A 309 -26.56 1.53 24.08
C ILE A 309 -28.09 1.71 24.06
N LYS A 310 -28.63 2.60 24.90
CA LYS A 310 -30.06 2.89 24.99
C LYS A 310 -30.56 3.76 23.82
N GLU A 311 -29.82 4.84 23.52
CA GLU A 311 -30.30 5.94 22.66
C GLU A 311 -29.85 5.77 21.19
N ARG A 312 -28.85 4.93 20.90
CA ARG A 312 -28.27 4.80 19.56
C ARG A 312 -28.48 3.42 18.95
N ARG A 313 -28.29 3.32 17.62
CA ARG A 313 -28.27 2.08 16.84
C ARG A 313 -27.06 2.04 15.92
N GLY A 314 -26.81 0.91 15.26
CA GLY A 314 -25.71 0.73 14.33
C GLY A 314 -24.34 0.68 15.00
N LYS A 315 -23.31 1.12 14.30
CA LYS A 315 -21.90 1.01 14.74
C LYS A 315 -21.64 1.60 16.15
N PRO A 316 -22.15 2.80 16.51
CA PRO A 316 -21.90 3.34 17.85
C PRO A 316 -22.45 2.43 18.96
N GLN A 317 -23.67 1.90 18.81
CA GLN A 317 -24.26 0.98 19.78
C GLN A 317 -23.47 -0.34 19.86
N ALA A 318 -23.12 -0.93 18.71
CA ALA A 318 -22.38 -2.19 18.66
C ALA A 318 -21.03 -2.08 19.37
N TRP A 319 -20.30 -0.98 19.13
CA TRP A 319 -19.05 -0.70 19.84
C TRP A 319 -19.27 -0.45 21.33
N ALA A 320 -20.29 0.30 21.71
CA ALA A 320 -20.57 0.56 23.12
C ALA A 320 -20.90 -0.73 23.87
N LEU A 321 -21.65 -1.66 23.27
CA LEU A 321 -21.93 -2.99 23.84
C LEU A 321 -20.64 -3.78 24.10
N LEU A 322 -19.73 -3.86 23.12
CA LEU A 322 -18.47 -4.59 23.26
C LEU A 322 -17.54 -3.93 24.29
N VAL A 323 -17.41 -2.60 24.24
CA VAL A 323 -16.55 -1.86 25.18
C VAL A 323 -17.07 -2.00 26.61
N LEU A 324 -18.37 -1.82 26.81
CA LEU A 324 -18.94 -1.98 28.15
C LEU A 324 -18.74 -3.40 28.68
N ARG A 325 -18.96 -4.43 27.85
CA ARG A 325 -18.67 -5.84 28.15
C ARG A 325 -17.24 -6.02 28.68
N ASP A 326 -16.25 -5.41 28.02
CA ASP A 326 -14.84 -5.57 28.36
C ASP A 326 -14.41 -4.78 29.60
N LEU A 327 -15.17 -3.75 29.98
CA LEU A 327 -14.94 -2.96 31.19
C LEU A 327 -15.54 -3.59 32.45
N LEU A 328 -16.45 -4.57 32.31
CA LEU A 328 -17.13 -5.24 33.42
C LEU A 328 -16.17 -6.20 34.16
N ASP A 329 -16.29 -6.26 35.48
CA ASP A 329 -15.58 -7.19 36.32
C ASP A 329 -16.10 -8.63 36.20
N LYS A 330 -15.33 -9.60 36.67
CA LYS A 330 -15.72 -11.03 36.63
C LYS A 330 -17.03 -11.31 37.38
N SER A 331 -17.30 -10.57 38.44
CA SER A 331 -18.57 -10.66 39.22
C SER A 331 -19.81 -10.28 38.44
N GLN A 332 -19.69 -9.54 37.36
CA GLN A 332 -20.78 -9.06 36.51
C GLN A 332 -21.01 -9.97 35.27
N ALA A 333 -20.77 -11.27 35.39
CA ALA A 333 -20.87 -12.23 34.29
C ALA A 333 -22.25 -12.24 33.61
N LYS A 334 -23.35 -12.22 34.39
CA LYS A 334 -24.73 -12.16 33.85
C LYS A 334 -24.96 -10.93 32.98
N TYR A 335 -24.46 -9.77 33.39
CA TYR A 335 -24.61 -8.55 32.62
C TYR A 335 -23.75 -8.58 31.33
N ARG A 336 -22.55 -9.13 31.43
CA ARG A 336 -21.67 -9.37 30.27
C ARG A 336 -22.37 -10.26 29.23
N ASP A 337 -22.98 -11.38 29.66
CA ASP A 337 -23.70 -12.30 28.78
C ASP A 337 -24.93 -11.63 28.12
N ALA A 338 -25.65 -10.74 28.84
CA ALA A 338 -26.75 -9.98 28.30
C ALA A 338 -26.28 -8.98 27.20
N LEU A 339 -25.15 -8.31 27.42
CA LEU A 339 -24.57 -7.43 26.38
C LEU A 339 -24.15 -8.21 25.14
N GLU A 340 -23.51 -9.37 25.31
CA GLU A 340 -23.15 -10.26 24.20
C GLU A 340 -24.40 -10.77 23.46
N ALA A 341 -25.44 -11.20 24.18
CA ALA A 341 -26.71 -11.63 23.57
C ALA A 341 -27.33 -10.51 22.73
N LYS A 342 -27.26 -9.27 23.22
CA LYS A 342 -27.74 -8.09 22.47
C LYS A 342 -26.93 -7.81 21.20
N VAL A 343 -25.58 -8.04 21.22
CA VAL A 343 -24.76 -7.94 20.02
C VAL A 343 -25.19 -9.00 19.00
N LEU A 344 -25.37 -10.24 19.43
CA LEU A 344 -25.72 -11.36 18.54
C LEU A 344 -27.12 -11.21 17.95
N SER A 345 -28.10 -10.69 18.69
CA SER A 345 -29.47 -10.48 18.20
C SER A 345 -29.59 -9.25 17.29
N ALA A 346 -28.90 -8.15 17.62
CA ALA A 346 -29.05 -6.89 16.89
C ALA A 346 -28.08 -6.75 15.69
N TYR A 347 -26.97 -7.49 15.69
CA TYR A 347 -25.88 -7.38 14.70
C TYR A 347 -25.34 -8.74 14.27
N PRO A 348 -26.17 -9.75 13.86
CA PRO A 348 -25.76 -11.15 13.70
C PRO A 348 -24.64 -11.34 12.68
N ASP A 349 -24.70 -10.69 11.52
CA ASP A 349 -23.78 -10.92 10.39
C ASP A 349 -22.67 -9.86 10.30
N THR A 350 -22.16 -9.42 11.45
CA THR A 350 -21.21 -8.33 11.53
C THR A 350 -19.88 -8.76 12.17
N PRO A 351 -18.81 -7.98 11.97
CA PRO A 351 -17.58 -8.15 12.74
C PRO A 351 -17.77 -8.14 14.26
N TYR A 352 -18.80 -7.48 14.76
CA TYR A 352 -19.10 -7.42 16.20
C TYR A 352 -19.61 -8.76 16.73
N ALA A 353 -20.53 -9.40 16.01
CA ALA A 353 -20.97 -10.75 16.33
C ALA A 353 -19.84 -11.77 16.20
N PHE A 354 -19.00 -11.62 15.17
CA PHE A 354 -17.80 -12.44 15.03
C PHE A 354 -16.93 -12.40 16.30
N ASP A 355 -16.63 -11.20 16.83
CA ASP A 355 -15.75 -11.07 18.00
C ASP A 355 -16.34 -11.76 19.24
N VAL A 356 -17.68 -11.70 19.42
CA VAL A 356 -18.37 -12.41 20.50
C VAL A 356 -18.31 -13.94 20.31
N LEU A 357 -18.72 -14.42 19.14
CA LEU A 357 -18.73 -15.86 18.82
C LEU A 357 -17.33 -16.47 18.83
N TRP A 358 -16.35 -15.74 18.31
CA TRP A 358 -14.95 -16.11 18.36
C TRP A 358 -14.46 -16.31 19.80
N GLY A 359 -14.72 -15.34 20.66
CA GLY A 359 -14.34 -15.43 22.09
C GLY A 359 -15.05 -16.55 22.83
N ARG A 360 -16.35 -16.78 22.55
CA ARG A 360 -17.10 -17.91 23.13
C ARG A 360 -16.57 -19.25 22.65
N GLY A 361 -16.23 -19.37 21.37
CA GLY A 361 -15.60 -20.58 20.83
C GLY A 361 -14.31 -20.93 21.55
N TRP A 362 -13.43 -19.95 21.77
CA TRP A 362 -12.19 -20.16 22.51
C TRP A 362 -12.40 -20.55 23.98
N LYS A 363 -13.41 -20.01 24.66
CA LYS A 363 -13.79 -20.45 26.00
C LYS A 363 -14.20 -21.92 26.02
N ASN A 364 -14.95 -22.38 25.01
CA ASN A 364 -15.35 -23.77 24.87
C ASN A 364 -14.15 -24.69 24.52
N VAL A 365 -13.23 -24.25 23.69
CA VAL A 365 -11.96 -24.99 23.44
C VAL A 365 -11.16 -25.17 24.73
N ALA A 366 -11.06 -24.13 25.55
CA ALA A 366 -10.38 -24.21 26.85
C ALA A 366 -11.08 -25.15 27.86
N ALA A 367 -12.41 -25.28 27.75
CA ALA A 367 -13.22 -26.20 28.56
C ALA A 367 -13.31 -27.63 27.97
N GLY A 368 -12.66 -27.90 26.83
CA GLY A 368 -12.75 -29.21 26.17
C GLY A 368 -14.03 -29.43 25.32
N ASN A 369 -14.94 -28.47 25.26
CA ASN A 369 -16.23 -28.54 24.54
C ASN A 369 -16.04 -28.21 23.04
N LEU A 370 -15.30 -29.05 22.31
CA LEU A 370 -14.90 -28.75 20.91
C LEU A 370 -16.10 -28.68 19.96
N THR A 371 -17.12 -29.53 20.12
CA THR A 371 -18.34 -29.51 19.30
C THR A 371 -19.08 -28.18 19.41
N GLU A 372 -19.21 -27.63 20.62
CA GLU A 372 -19.85 -26.34 20.82
C GLU A 372 -18.98 -25.18 20.27
N ALA A 373 -17.66 -25.27 20.38
CA ALA A 373 -16.76 -24.31 19.75
C ALA A 373 -16.97 -24.25 18.24
N VAL A 374 -17.01 -25.40 17.57
CA VAL A 374 -17.28 -25.53 16.12
C VAL A 374 -18.64 -24.92 15.77
N ARG A 375 -19.70 -25.24 16.53
CA ARG A 375 -21.05 -24.68 16.30
C ARG A 375 -21.04 -23.15 16.33
N LEU A 376 -20.40 -22.56 17.36
CA LEU A 376 -20.29 -21.09 17.52
C LEU A 376 -19.46 -20.46 16.39
N TRP A 377 -18.35 -21.07 15.99
CA TRP A 377 -17.52 -20.57 14.92
C TRP A 377 -18.18 -20.69 13.54
N ARG A 378 -18.95 -21.75 13.29
CA ARG A 378 -19.76 -21.86 12.06
C ARG A 378 -20.84 -20.78 12.01
N GLN A 379 -21.47 -20.44 13.15
CA GLN A 379 -22.39 -19.30 13.25
C GLN A 379 -21.70 -17.95 12.99
N ALA A 380 -20.40 -17.84 13.27
CA ALA A 380 -19.62 -16.60 13.03
C ALA A 380 -19.23 -16.41 11.56
N ASP A 381 -19.41 -17.43 10.67
CA ASP A 381 -19.00 -17.35 9.25
C ASP A 381 -20.05 -16.58 8.43
N ALA A 382 -19.98 -15.25 8.51
CA ALA A 382 -20.84 -14.35 7.77
C ALA A 382 -20.09 -13.70 6.58
N PRO A 383 -20.80 -13.32 5.47
CA PRO A 383 -20.18 -12.72 4.29
C PRO A 383 -19.36 -11.45 4.58
N ASN A 384 -19.76 -10.68 5.57
CA ASN A 384 -19.23 -9.33 5.86
C ASN A 384 -18.03 -9.31 6.82
N ILE A 385 -17.56 -10.44 7.34
CA ILE A 385 -16.44 -10.47 8.28
C ILE A 385 -15.06 -10.35 7.61
N GLY A 386 -15.03 -10.49 6.30
CA GLY A 386 -13.81 -10.37 5.49
C GLY A 386 -12.98 -11.66 5.37
N PRO A 387 -12.12 -11.75 4.35
CA PRO A 387 -11.44 -12.99 3.98
C PRO A 387 -10.49 -13.51 5.05
N MET A 388 -9.78 -12.63 5.76
CA MET A 388 -8.83 -13.03 6.80
C MET A 388 -9.53 -13.71 8.00
N ARG A 389 -10.65 -13.15 8.47
CA ARG A 389 -11.44 -13.75 9.55
C ARG A 389 -12.05 -15.09 9.12
N ARG A 390 -12.49 -15.20 7.87
CA ARG A 390 -13.05 -16.46 7.34
C ARG A 390 -11.97 -17.54 7.23
N ALA A 391 -10.77 -17.21 6.74
CA ALA A 391 -9.64 -18.14 6.72
C ALA A 391 -9.27 -18.63 8.12
N ARG A 392 -9.24 -17.70 9.09
CA ARG A 392 -9.00 -17.98 10.52
C ARG A 392 -10.06 -18.95 11.09
N LEU A 393 -11.34 -18.69 10.82
CA LEU A 393 -12.44 -19.57 11.25
C LEU A 393 -12.28 -20.98 10.67
N LEU A 394 -12.11 -21.12 9.37
CA LEU A 394 -11.99 -22.43 8.71
C LEU A 394 -10.83 -23.24 9.28
N TYR A 395 -9.69 -22.60 9.55
CA TYR A 395 -8.54 -23.27 10.15
C TYR A 395 -8.87 -23.85 11.53
N TRP A 396 -9.45 -23.02 12.41
CA TRP A 396 -9.73 -23.44 13.78
C TRP A 396 -10.93 -24.36 13.91
N ILE A 397 -11.90 -24.27 12.98
CA ILE A 397 -12.97 -25.26 12.85
C ILE A 397 -12.36 -26.62 12.48
N ALA A 398 -11.49 -26.67 11.46
CA ALA A 398 -10.84 -27.93 11.04
C ALA A 398 -9.96 -28.52 12.16
N ASP A 399 -9.23 -27.70 12.92
CA ASP A 399 -8.47 -28.15 14.09
C ASP A 399 -9.38 -28.75 15.17
N ALA A 400 -10.47 -28.07 15.52
CA ALA A 400 -11.40 -28.56 16.54
C ALA A 400 -12.14 -29.82 16.09
N GLU A 401 -12.57 -29.93 14.82
CA GLU A 401 -13.18 -31.13 14.24
C GLU A 401 -12.22 -32.32 14.26
N ARG A 402 -10.94 -32.12 13.90
CA ARG A 402 -9.91 -33.16 13.94
C ARG A 402 -9.68 -33.66 15.37
N ARG A 403 -9.59 -32.75 16.33
CA ARG A 403 -9.39 -33.07 17.76
C ARG A 403 -10.61 -33.73 18.40
N SER A 404 -11.82 -33.51 17.88
CA SER A 404 -13.04 -34.17 18.33
C SER A 404 -13.31 -35.50 17.62
N GLY A 405 -12.39 -35.99 16.76
CA GLY A 405 -12.52 -37.24 16.03
C GLY A 405 -13.26 -37.14 14.70
N ASN A 406 -13.80 -35.99 14.32
CA ASN A 406 -14.57 -35.77 13.08
C ASN A 406 -13.65 -35.54 11.87
N LYS A 407 -12.79 -36.50 11.56
CA LYS A 407 -11.74 -36.37 10.53
C LYS A 407 -12.29 -35.95 9.16
N ALA A 408 -13.40 -36.57 8.72
CA ALA A 408 -13.98 -36.31 7.40
C ALA A 408 -14.43 -34.83 7.26
N GLU A 409 -15.07 -34.26 8.30
CA GLU A 409 -15.46 -32.83 8.30
C GLU A 409 -14.23 -31.92 8.40
N ALA A 410 -13.24 -32.27 9.21
CA ALA A 410 -11.97 -31.53 9.29
C ALA A 410 -11.30 -31.43 7.92
N ASP A 411 -11.22 -32.54 7.19
CA ASP A 411 -10.61 -32.59 5.85
C ASP A 411 -11.41 -31.76 4.82
N ARG A 412 -12.75 -31.79 4.88
CA ARG A 412 -13.62 -30.93 4.04
C ARG A 412 -13.41 -29.44 4.35
N THR A 413 -13.37 -29.10 5.62
CA THR A 413 -13.16 -27.72 6.08
C THR A 413 -11.77 -27.21 5.70
N GLN A 414 -10.75 -28.06 5.83
CA GLN A 414 -9.39 -27.78 5.41
C GLN A 414 -9.31 -27.56 3.88
N ALA A 415 -9.91 -28.44 3.09
CA ALA A 415 -9.96 -28.30 1.63
C ALA A 415 -10.68 -27.01 1.20
N LEU A 416 -11.71 -26.60 1.95
CA LEU A 416 -12.41 -25.34 1.72
C LEU A 416 -11.50 -24.13 2.00
N LEU A 417 -10.73 -24.15 3.10
CA LEU A 417 -9.74 -23.14 3.44
C LEU A 417 -8.69 -23.00 2.32
N GLU A 418 -8.07 -24.09 1.91
CA GLU A 418 -7.03 -24.13 0.88
C GLU A 418 -7.56 -23.66 -0.48
N ARG A 419 -8.78 -24.04 -0.84
CA ARG A 419 -9.41 -23.59 -2.09
C ARG A 419 -9.78 -22.12 -2.07
N ARG A 420 -10.36 -21.61 -0.95
CA ARG A 420 -10.87 -20.22 -0.91
C ARG A 420 -9.85 -19.18 -0.50
N TYR A 421 -8.87 -19.55 0.34
CA TYR A 421 -7.89 -18.64 0.93
C TYR A 421 -6.47 -19.20 0.86
N PRO A 422 -6.01 -19.65 -0.32
CA PRO A 422 -4.75 -20.40 -0.46
C PRO A 422 -3.52 -19.61 -0.01
N LEU A 423 -3.56 -18.28 -0.10
CA LEU A 423 -2.46 -17.38 0.29
C LEU A 423 -2.61 -16.85 1.73
N SER A 424 -3.58 -17.32 2.50
CA SER A 424 -3.67 -16.98 3.93
C SER A 424 -2.63 -17.74 4.73
N ILE A 425 -2.14 -17.13 5.84
CA ILE A 425 -1.21 -17.84 6.74
C ILE A 425 -1.79 -19.17 7.20
N TYR A 426 -3.08 -19.25 7.45
CA TYR A 426 -3.76 -20.43 7.93
C TYR A 426 -3.76 -21.61 6.94
N ALA A 427 -3.88 -21.32 5.63
CA ALA A 427 -3.71 -22.34 4.60
C ALA A 427 -2.24 -22.75 4.45
N LEU A 428 -1.31 -21.81 4.61
CA LEU A 428 0.12 -22.04 4.45
C LEU A 428 0.79 -22.68 5.68
N LEU A 429 0.15 -22.70 6.86
CA LEU A 429 0.65 -23.40 8.04
C LEU A 429 0.53 -24.93 7.92
N ASN A 430 -0.55 -25.41 7.32
CA ASN A 430 -0.85 -26.86 7.24
C ASN A 430 -0.31 -27.57 6.01
N GLY A 431 0.40 -26.90 5.13
CA GLY A 431 0.89 -27.54 3.91
C GLY A 431 1.36 -26.57 2.84
N GLY A 432 1.97 -25.47 3.20
CA GLY A 432 2.51 -24.47 2.26
C GLY A 432 3.42 -25.04 1.16
N GLU A 433 4.02 -26.19 1.38
CA GLU A 433 4.74 -26.96 0.37
C GLU A 433 3.84 -27.62 -0.69
N LYS A 434 2.53 -27.68 -0.46
CA LYS A 434 1.54 -28.30 -1.36
C LYS A 434 0.68 -27.30 -2.12
N LEU A 435 1.02 -26.00 -2.10
CA LEU A 435 0.32 -25.03 -2.91
C LEU A 435 0.42 -25.43 -4.39
N LYS A 436 -0.68 -25.89 -4.99
CA LYS A 436 -0.71 -26.27 -6.40
C LYS A 436 -0.62 -25.00 -7.26
N VAL A 437 0.60 -24.65 -7.64
CA VAL A 437 0.87 -23.55 -8.55
C VAL A 437 1.12 -24.10 -9.95
N VAL A 438 0.31 -23.67 -10.90
CA VAL A 438 0.47 -24.03 -12.30
C VAL A 438 1.50 -23.10 -12.94
N ASN A 439 2.50 -23.69 -13.59
CA ASN A 439 3.45 -22.92 -14.39
C ASN A 439 2.77 -22.35 -15.64
N GLY A 440 3.15 -21.11 -16.02
CA GLY A 440 2.59 -20.44 -17.18
C GLY A 440 1.65 -19.28 -16.85
N GLU A 441 0.94 -18.83 -17.87
CA GLU A 441 0.03 -17.68 -17.79
C GLU A 441 -1.40 -18.14 -17.50
N ASP A 442 -2.14 -17.33 -16.73
CA ASP A 442 -3.57 -17.55 -16.49
C ASP A 442 -4.38 -17.22 -17.75
N PRO A 443 -4.99 -18.22 -18.42
CA PRO A 443 -5.78 -17.98 -19.63
C PRO A 443 -6.95 -17.02 -19.40
N ALA A 444 -7.50 -16.99 -18.18
CA ALA A 444 -8.62 -16.12 -17.83
C ALA A 444 -8.21 -14.64 -17.73
N LEU A 445 -6.92 -14.35 -17.56
CA LEU A 445 -6.36 -13.00 -17.51
C LEU A 445 -5.65 -12.60 -18.81
N ALA A 446 -5.49 -13.52 -19.74
CA ALA A 446 -4.88 -13.23 -21.04
C ALA A 446 -5.69 -12.16 -21.80
N THR A 447 -4.99 -11.21 -22.42
CA THR A 447 -5.56 -10.16 -23.26
C THR A 447 -4.71 -9.96 -24.51
N LYS A 448 -5.37 -9.60 -25.61
CA LYS A 448 -4.65 -9.16 -26.81
C LYS A 448 -3.97 -7.81 -26.56
N PRO A 449 -2.81 -7.54 -27.18
CA PRO A 449 -2.19 -6.23 -27.14
C PRO A 449 -3.13 -5.13 -27.60
N SER A 450 -3.21 -4.04 -26.83
CA SER A 450 -3.94 -2.84 -27.22
C SER A 450 -3.29 -2.15 -28.43
N GLU A 451 -4.01 -1.23 -29.05
CA GLU A 451 -3.45 -0.40 -30.13
C GLU A 451 -2.18 0.32 -29.67
N LEU A 452 -2.18 0.95 -28.49
CA LEU A 452 -1.01 1.64 -27.94
C LEU A 452 0.21 0.73 -27.78
N GLU A 453 -0.01 -0.52 -27.39
CA GLU A 453 1.08 -1.51 -27.27
C GLU A 453 1.65 -1.89 -28.65
N ARG A 454 0.78 -2.06 -29.67
CA ARG A 454 1.23 -2.33 -31.04
C ARG A 454 2.05 -1.18 -31.64
N TRP A 455 1.80 0.05 -31.19
CA TRP A 455 2.51 1.26 -31.61
C TRP A 455 3.73 1.60 -30.69
N GLY A 456 4.07 0.75 -29.72
CA GLY A 456 5.19 0.97 -28.82
C GLY A 456 4.94 1.97 -27.67
N PHE A 457 3.75 2.53 -27.54
CA PHE A 457 3.39 3.47 -26.47
C PHE A 457 3.06 2.75 -25.16
N VAL A 458 3.96 1.86 -24.73
CA VAL A 458 3.77 0.91 -23.62
C VAL A 458 3.46 1.61 -22.30
N LEU A 459 4.14 2.73 -22.00
CA LEU A 459 3.89 3.51 -20.78
C LEU A 459 2.45 4.03 -20.74
N TYR A 460 1.97 4.56 -21.84
CA TYR A 460 0.62 5.11 -21.92
C TYR A 460 -0.46 4.01 -21.95
N ALA A 461 -0.16 2.88 -22.57
CA ALA A 461 -1.00 1.68 -22.46
C ALA A 461 -1.15 1.26 -20.98
N LYS A 462 -0.05 1.19 -20.24
CA LYS A 462 -0.04 0.91 -18.79
C LYS A 462 -0.88 1.90 -18.01
N LEU A 463 -0.73 3.20 -18.24
CA LEU A 463 -1.51 4.24 -17.55
C LEU A 463 -3.03 4.07 -17.80
N ARG A 464 -3.42 3.84 -19.04
CA ARG A 464 -4.82 3.61 -19.44
C ARG A 464 -5.42 2.36 -18.78
N LEU A 465 -4.64 1.28 -18.67
CA LEU A 465 -5.03 0.03 -18.03
C LEU A 465 -5.07 0.12 -16.50
N SER A 466 -4.36 1.09 -15.89
CA SER A 466 -4.28 1.27 -14.43
C SER A 466 -5.37 2.16 -13.83
N ARG A 467 -6.33 2.64 -14.64
CA ARG A 467 -7.43 3.54 -14.22
C ARG A 467 -8.20 3.03 -12.98
N PRO A 468 -8.86 3.89 -12.19
CA PRO A 468 -9.49 3.51 -10.92
C PRO A 468 -10.52 2.37 -11.02
N LYS A 469 -11.24 2.24 -12.15
CA LYS A 469 -12.26 1.21 -12.39
C LYS A 469 -11.77 0.02 -13.22
N ALA A 470 -10.45 -0.14 -13.41
CA ALA A 470 -9.88 -1.25 -14.17
C ALA A 470 -10.21 -2.60 -13.53
N GLY A 471 -10.60 -3.56 -14.36
CA GLY A 471 -10.87 -4.94 -13.98
C GLY A 471 -9.60 -5.80 -13.87
N ALA A 472 -9.76 -7.08 -13.49
CA ALA A 472 -8.63 -7.98 -13.24
C ALA A 472 -7.73 -8.16 -14.47
N ARG A 473 -8.29 -8.33 -15.67
CA ARG A 473 -7.53 -8.49 -16.92
C ARG A 473 -6.70 -7.24 -17.24
N GLU A 474 -7.28 -6.06 -17.08
CA GLU A 474 -6.61 -4.78 -17.33
C GLU A 474 -5.46 -4.58 -16.34
N LEU A 475 -5.69 -4.83 -15.04
CA LEU A 475 -4.67 -4.71 -14.00
C LEU A 475 -3.53 -5.72 -14.19
N TYR A 476 -3.85 -6.96 -14.52
CA TYR A 476 -2.83 -7.96 -14.81
C TYR A 476 -1.96 -7.56 -16.01
N ARG A 477 -2.60 -7.07 -17.09
CA ARG A 477 -1.86 -6.55 -18.24
C ARG A 477 -1.00 -5.34 -17.87
N ALA A 478 -1.54 -4.39 -17.09
CA ALA A 478 -0.78 -3.24 -16.61
C ALA A 478 0.47 -3.64 -15.80
N LEU A 479 0.36 -4.67 -14.95
CA LEU A 479 1.49 -5.22 -14.18
C LEU A 479 2.55 -5.83 -15.10
N ARG A 480 2.15 -6.56 -16.13
CA ARG A 480 3.09 -7.12 -17.13
C ARG A 480 3.82 -6.02 -17.89
N LEU A 481 3.10 -4.97 -18.31
CA LEU A 481 3.71 -3.81 -18.97
C LEU A 481 4.64 -3.05 -18.02
N SER A 482 4.27 -2.90 -16.74
CA SER A 482 5.14 -2.29 -15.73
C SER A 482 6.44 -3.06 -15.57
N ARG A 483 6.38 -4.40 -15.48
CA ARG A 483 7.56 -5.27 -15.42
C ARG A 483 8.42 -5.12 -16.67
N TRP A 484 7.81 -5.09 -17.85
CA TRP A 484 8.53 -4.88 -19.11
C TRP A 484 9.18 -3.50 -19.16
N LEU A 485 8.54 -2.45 -18.61
CA LEU A 485 9.10 -1.10 -18.51
C LEU A 485 10.18 -0.96 -17.42
N GLY A 486 10.39 -1.96 -16.58
CA GLY A 486 11.27 -1.86 -15.41
C GLY A 486 10.73 -0.94 -14.31
N LEU A 487 9.40 -0.69 -14.27
CA LEU A 487 8.76 0.14 -13.26
C LEU A 487 8.54 -0.68 -11.99
N GLU A 488 9.22 -0.31 -10.92
CA GLU A 488 9.16 -1.01 -9.63
C GLU A 488 7.92 -0.66 -8.79
N GLU A 489 7.26 0.46 -9.09
CA GLU A 489 6.17 1.05 -8.30
C GLU A 489 4.75 0.52 -8.65
N SER A 490 4.63 -0.70 -9.15
CA SER A 490 3.34 -1.26 -9.64
C SER A 490 2.49 -1.90 -8.55
N TYR A 491 2.82 -1.71 -7.26
CA TYR A 491 2.13 -2.41 -6.18
C TYR A 491 0.65 -2.01 -6.01
N ASN A 492 0.28 -0.78 -6.33
CA ASN A 492 -1.14 -0.38 -6.24
C ASN A 492 -2.02 -1.21 -7.17
N GLU A 493 -1.54 -1.49 -8.37
CA GLU A 493 -2.20 -2.39 -9.33
C GLU A 493 -2.21 -3.83 -8.82
N ALA A 494 -1.10 -4.31 -8.25
CA ALA A 494 -1.00 -5.64 -7.66
C ALA A 494 -2.00 -5.84 -6.51
N ARG A 495 -2.10 -4.89 -5.58
CA ARG A 495 -3.06 -4.94 -4.47
C ARG A 495 -4.52 -4.91 -4.96
N ARG A 496 -4.82 -4.12 -5.99
CA ARG A 496 -6.15 -4.07 -6.60
C ARG A 496 -6.48 -5.38 -7.31
N LEU A 497 -5.50 -5.95 -8.02
CA LEU A 497 -5.64 -7.26 -8.66
C LEU A 497 -5.86 -8.35 -7.63
N GLU A 498 -5.07 -8.38 -6.54
CA GLU A 498 -5.22 -9.34 -5.45
C GLU A 498 -6.65 -9.33 -4.87
N ALA A 499 -7.23 -8.14 -4.69
CA ALA A 499 -8.61 -7.99 -4.22
C ALA A 499 -9.66 -8.50 -5.22
N LEU A 500 -9.35 -8.52 -6.52
CA LEU A 500 -10.22 -9.01 -7.59
C LEU A 500 -10.00 -10.49 -7.92
N LEU A 501 -8.82 -11.05 -7.62
CA LEU A 501 -8.53 -12.47 -7.74
C LEU A 501 -9.09 -13.23 -6.52
N THR A 502 -10.35 -12.99 -6.23
CA THR A 502 -11.03 -13.65 -5.12
C THR A 502 -11.07 -15.18 -5.31
N SER A 503 -11.01 -15.83 -4.19
CA SER A 503 -11.16 -17.25 -3.82
C SER A 503 -11.67 -18.22 -4.89
N GLY A 504 -11.03 -19.38 -4.95
CA GLY A 504 -11.48 -20.53 -5.75
C GLY A 504 -10.86 -20.64 -7.15
N ARG A 505 -9.88 -19.81 -7.49
CA ARG A 505 -9.15 -19.87 -8.75
C ARG A 505 -7.88 -20.73 -8.65
N THR A 506 -7.52 -21.35 -9.77
CA THR A 506 -6.19 -21.94 -9.96
C THR A 506 -5.12 -20.86 -9.79
N LEU A 507 -4.09 -21.15 -9.00
CA LEU A 507 -2.96 -20.25 -8.83
C LEU A 507 -1.95 -20.46 -9.96
N TYR A 508 -1.77 -19.45 -10.78
CA TYR A 508 -0.74 -19.44 -11.80
C TYR A 508 0.51 -18.71 -11.30
N ARG A 509 1.69 -19.25 -11.62
CA ARG A 509 2.96 -18.66 -11.22
C ARG A 509 3.10 -17.22 -11.71
N SER A 510 2.69 -16.95 -12.93
CA SER A 510 2.69 -15.59 -13.50
C SER A 510 1.86 -14.59 -12.69
N ASN A 511 0.70 -15.01 -12.16
CA ASN A 511 -0.15 -14.18 -11.31
C ASN A 511 0.55 -13.89 -9.97
N LEU A 512 1.12 -14.92 -9.34
CA LEU A 512 1.82 -14.77 -8.08
C LEU A 512 3.06 -13.87 -8.23
N GLU A 513 3.84 -14.03 -9.29
CA GLU A 513 4.97 -13.15 -9.55
C GLU A 513 4.56 -11.68 -9.80
N ALA A 514 3.39 -11.44 -10.39
CA ALA A 514 2.83 -10.10 -10.53
C ALA A 514 2.36 -9.51 -9.18
N LEU A 515 1.79 -10.34 -8.30
CA LEU A 515 1.32 -9.94 -6.97
C LEU A 515 2.45 -9.79 -5.95
N TYR A 516 3.56 -10.51 -6.13
CA TYR A 516 4.72 -10.54 -5.23
C TYR A 516 6.01 -10.10 -5.97
N PRO A 517 6.08 -8.83 -6.43
CA PRO A 517 7.26 -8.32 -7.10
C PRO A 517 8.45 -8.22 -6.15
N ARG A 518 9.65 -8.17 -6.72
CA ARG A 518 10.92 -7.95 -5.98
C ARG A 518 11.58 -6.66 -6.45
N PRO A 519 11.03 -5.47 -6.10
CA PRO A 519 11.66 -4.20 -6.44
C PRO A 519 12.94 -3.98 -5.65
N PHE A 520 13.78 -3.02 -6.11
CA PHE A 520 15.02 -2.60 -5.44
C PHE A 520 15.98 -3.76 -5.16
N ARG A 521 16.10 -4.70 -6.09
CA ARG A 521 16.86 -5.96 -5.90
C ARG A 521 18.31 -5.73 -5.47
N THR A 522 19.00 -4.78 -6.10
CA THR A 522 20.40 -4.47 -5.79
C THR A 522 20.54 -4.00 -4.35
N GLN A 523 19.68 -3.07 -3.92
CA GLN A 523 19.70 -2.50 -2.58
C GLN A 523 19.31 -3.54 -1.52
N VAL A 524 18.28 -4.35 -1.79
CA VAL A 524 17.86 -5.42 -0.88
C VAL A 524 18.96 -6.46 -0.72
N LYS A 525 19.55 -6.94 -1.81
CA LYS A 525 20.65 -7.93 -1.75
C LYS A 525 21.84 -7.40 -0.96
N ALA A 526 22.29 -6.18 -1.26
CA ALA A 526 23.41 -5.57 -0.54
C ALA A 526 23.15 -5.43 0.97
N ALA A 527 21.93 -5.02 1.35
CA ALA A 527 21.56 -4.93 2.76
C ALA A 527 21.47 -6.33 3.42
N CYS A 528 20.90 -7.31 2.72
CA CYS A 528 20.77 -8.68 3.24
C CYS A 528 22.13 -9.34 3.46
N GLU A 529 23.06 -9.17 2.52
CA GLU A 529 24.44 -9.65 2.63
C GLU A 529 25.18 -8.97 3.82
N ALA A 530 25.00 -7.64 3.98
CA ALA A 530 25.64 -6.89 5.06
C ALA A 530 25.16 -7.27 6.47
N TYR A 531 23.90 -7.64 6.61
CA TYR A 531 23.29 -7.88 7.92
C TYR A 531 22.86 -9.32 8.19
N GLY A 532 23.04 -10.25 7.24
CA GLY A 532 22.66 -11.66 7.40
C GLY A 532 21.15 -11.88 7.49
N VAL A 533 20.35 -11.10 6.77
CA VAL A 533 18.88 -11.21 6.77
C VAL A 533 18.44 -11.84 5.43
N GLU A 534 17.47 -12.73 5.51
CA GLU A 534 16.85 -13.32 4.31
C GLU A 534 16.13 -12.25 3.47
N ASP A 535 16.41 -12.20 2.17
CA ASP A 535 15.84 -11.21 1.26
C ASP A 535 14.31 -11.32 1.13
N ALA A 536 13.76 -12.54 1.17
CA ALA A 536 12.33 -12.79 1.20
C ALA A 536 11.62 -12.10 2.39
N LEU A 537 12.28 -12.02 3.56
CA LEU A 537 11.73 -11.33 4.72
C LEU A 537 11.69 -9.81 4.50
N VAL A 538 12.74 -9.24 3.91
CA VAL A 538 12.81 -7.80 3.63
C VAL A 538 11.69 -7.41 2.65
N TRP A 539 11.49 -8.16 1.55
CA TRP A 539 10.38 -7.89 0.64
C TRP A 539 9.01 -8.10 1.28
N ALA A 540 8.84 -9.13 2.13
CA ALA A 540 7.58 -9.37 2.84
C ALA A 540 7.20 -8.22 3.77
N VAL A 541 8.19 -7.63 4.47
CA VAL A 541 8.03 -6.46 5.33
C VAL A 541 7.72 -5.22 4.50
N MET A 542 8.52 -4.89 3.48
CA MET A 542 8.29 -3.73 2.61
C MET A 542 6.90 -3.77 1.94
N ARG A 543 6.47 -4.96 1.52
CA ARG A 543 5.13 -5.16 0.94
C ARG A 543 4.03 -4.77 1.94
N GLN A 544 4.17 -5.14 3.19
CA GLN A 544 3.20 -4.84 4.25
C GLN A 544 3.27 -3.39 4.72
N GLU A 545 4.46 -2.82 4.86
CA GLU A 545 4.70 -1.49 5.46
C GLU A 545 4.32 -0.34 4.53
N SER A 546 4.86 -0.33 3.33
CA SER A 546 4.72 0.79 2.41
C SER A 546 4.03 0.44 1.11
N SER A 547 3.85 -0.85 0.83
CA SER A 547 3.49 -1.31 -0.51
C SER A 547 4.55 -0.87 -1.54
N PHE A 548 5.82 -0.94 -1.15
CA PHE A 548 7.00 -0.54 -1.93
C PHE A 548 7.04 0.95 -2.32
N ARG A 549 6.39 1.83 -1.57
CA ARG A 549 6.42 3.28 -1.82
C ARG A 549 7.53 3.94 -0.99
N PRO A 550 8.57 4.51 -1.65
CA PRO A 550 9.67 5.17 -0.93
C PRO A 550 9.21 6.41 -0.15
N ASP A 551 8.19 7.10 -0.63
CA ASP A 551 7.64 8.32 -0.05
C ASP A 551 6.57 8.10 1.03
N ALA A 552 6.30 6.83 1.39
CA ALA A 552 5.24 6.50 2.35
C ALA A 552 5.50 7.14 3.72
N ARG A 553 4.45 7.75 4.28
CA ARG A 553 4.47 8.30 5.63
C ARG A 553 3.19 7.91 6.38
N SER A 554 3.34 7.37 7.57
CA SER A 554 2.20 7.08 8.44
C SER A 554 1.76 8.31 9.24
N HIS A 555 0.55 8.27 9.79
CA HIS A 555 0.08 9.32 10.72
C HIS A 555 0.90 9.39 12.01
N ALA A 556 1.59 8.32 12.38
CA ALA A 556 2.46 8.26 13.55
C ALA A 556 3.90 8.74 13.24
N GLY A 557 4.21 9.05 11.98
CA GLY A 557 5.54 9.54 11.57
C GLY A 557 6.49 8.45 11.08
N ALA A 558 6.05 7.20 10.93
CA ALA A 558 6.83 6.18 10.28
C ALA A 558 7.04 6.53 8.80
N THR A 559 8.25 6.32 8.26
CA THR A 559 8.66 6.89 6.96
C THR A 559 9.37 5.85 6.09
N GLY A 560 9.10 5.90 4.79
CA GLY A 560 9.80 5.19 3.73
C GLY A 560 9.35 3.74 3.53
N LEU A 561 10.13 2.99 2.75
CA LEU A 561 9.83 1.62 2.30
C LEU A 561 9.52 0.66 3.46
N MET A 562 10.31 0.72 4.53
CA MET A 562 10.19 -0.15 5.69
C MET A 562 9.54 0.54 6.90
N GLN A 563 8.92 1.73 6.69
CA GLN A 563 8.15 2.48 7.70
C GLN A 563 8.88 2.64 9.04
N LEU A 564 10.10 3.15 8.98
CA LEU A 564 10.90 3.35 10.18
C LEU A 564 10.42 4.58 10.96
N MET A 565 10.22 4.40 12.28
CA MET A 565 10.03 5.53 13.20
C MET A 565 11.34 6.31 13.35
N PRO A 566 11.32 7.65 13.48
CA PRO A 566 12.54 8.45 13.60
C PRO A 566 13.47 7.98 14.73
N GLY A 567 12.91 7.57 15.89
CA GLY A 567 13.69 7.05 16.99
C GLY A 567 14.39 5.73 16.68
N THR A 568 13.71 4.81 16.00
CA THR A 568 14.27 3.53 15.53
C THR A 568 15.38 3.80 14.53
N ALA A 569 15.12 4.65 13.53
CA ALA A 569 16.09 5.00 12.50
C ALA A 569 17.38 5.60 13.10
N LYS A 570 17.26 6.51 14.09
CA LYS A 570 18.41 7.09 14.79
C LYS A 570 19.24 6.02 15.50
N GLY A 571 18.58 5.06 16.15
CA GLY A 571 19.25 3.94 16.82
C GLY A 571 19.99 3.04 15.83
N GLU A 572 19.36 2.72 14.70
CA GLU A 572 19.97 1.90 13.65
C GLU A 572 21.09 2.62 12.90
N ALA A 573 20.94 3.91 12.62
CA ALA A 573 21.99 4.72 12.02
C ALA A 573 23.27 4.72 12.87
N LYS A 574 23.12 4.87 14.21
CA LYS A 574 24.26 4.75 15.15
C LYS A 574 24.92 3.36 15.07
N ARG A 575 24.13 2.28 15.00
CA ARG A 575 24.66 0.90 14.86
C ARG A 575 25.35 0.67 13.53
N ALA A 576 24.84 1.27 12.47
CA ALA A 576 25.37 1.15 11.11
C ALA A 576 26.52 2.13 10.82
N GLY A 577 26.93 2.97 11.80
CA GLY A 577 27.99 3.98 11.61
C GLY A 577 27.61 5.09 10.63
N LEU A 578 26.32 5.41 10.48
CA LEU A 578 25.82 6.46 9.58
C LEU A 578 25.63 7.76 10.36
N GLU A 579 26.40 8.79 10.00
CA GLU A 579 26.24 10.15 10.55
C GLU A 579 25.03 10.87 9.95
N LYS A 580 24.77 10.64 8.67
CA LYS A 580 23.66 11.24 7.91
C LYS A 580 22.88 10.18 7.20
N TYR A 581 21.58 10.32 7.16
CA TYR A 581 20.65 9.45 6.42
C TYR A 581 19.37 10.20 6.07
N ASP A 582 18.71 9.76 5.00
CA ASP A 582 17.37 10.22 4.63
C ASP A 582 16.42 9.01 4.55
N LEU A 583 15.36 9.01 5.36
CA LEU A 583 14.36 7.94 5.35
C LEU A 583 13.51 7.88 4.07
N LEU A 584 13.60 8.87 3.19
CA LEU A 584 13.00 8.85 1.86
C LEU A 584 13.96 8.33 0.79
N ASP A 585 15.26 8.26 1.09
CA ASP A 585 16.22 7.59 0.24
C ASP A 585 16.04 6.07 0.33
N VAL A 586 16.04 5.42 -0.84
CA VAL A 586 15.80 3.97 -0.96
C VAL A 586 16.90 3.14 -0.28
N ASN A 587 18.16 3.51 -0.48
CA ASN A 587 19.29 2.76 0.07
C ASN A 587 19.32 2.88 1.60
N ASP A 588 19.17 4.11 2.12
CA ASP A 588 19.20 4.36 3.55
C ASP A 588 18.05 3.65 4.28
N ASN A 589 16.85 3.73 3.71
CA ASN A 589 15.66 3.13 4.32
C ASN A 589 15.75 1.60 4.37
N ILE A 590 16.14 0.95 3.25
CA ILE A 590 16.31 -0.50 3.18
C ILE A 590 17.45 -0.93 4.11
N ARG A 591 18.60 -0.24 4.09
CA ARG A 591 19.76 -0.54 4.95
C ARG A 591 19.39 -0.49 6.42
N LEU A 592 18.76 0.60 6.88
CA LEU A 592 18.38 0.78 8.28
C LEU A 592 17.27 -0.19 8.72
N GLY A 593 16.29 -0.46 7.86
CA GLY A 593 15.23 -1.41 8.14
C GLY A 593 15.72 -2.85 8.22
N THR A 594 16.64 -3.24 7.34
CA THR A 594 17.28 -4.56 7.36
C THR A 594 18.18 -4.72 8.60
N SER A 595 18.95 -3.68 8.96
CA SER A 595 19.71 -3.64 10.23
C SER A 595 18.79 -3.84 11.43
N HIS A 596 17.61 -3.22 11.44
CA HIS A 596 16.63 -3.39 12.52
C HIS A 596 16.09 -4.82 12.59
N LEU A 597 15.77 -5.44 11.46
CA LEU A 597 15.36 -6.86 11.41
C LEU A 597 16.46 -7.77 11.94
N ALA A 598 17.73 -7.56 11.55
CA ALA A 598 18.87 -8.30 12.07
C ALA A 598 19.04 -8.14 13.58
N TRP A 599 18.90 -6.90 14.09
CA TRP A 599 18.97 -6.62 15.52
C TRP A 599 17.87 -7.34 16.31
N LEU A 600 16.64 -7.34 15.80
CA LEU A 600 15.53 -8.08 16.40
C LEU A 600 15.76 -9.58 16.33
N GLY A 601 16.28 -10.11 15.22
CA GLY A 601 16.57 -11.53 15.03
C GLY A 601 17.56 -12.11 16.06
N ARG A 602 18.49 -11.28 16.57
CA ARG A 602 19.37 -11.70 17.69
C ARG A 602 18.64 -11.93 19.00
N SER A 603 17.48 -11.28 19.21
CA SER A 603 16.69 -11.39 20.44
C SER A 603 15.49 -12.32 20.32
N PHE A 604 15.10 -12.67 19.12
CA PHE A 604 13.89 -13.42 18.83
C PHE A 604 14.17 -14.54 17.81
N PRO A 605 14.32 -15.81 18.25
CA PRO A 605 14.73 -16.90 17.37
C PRO A 605 13.69 -17.30 16.32
N ARG A 606 12.39 -17.00 16.54
CA ARG A 606 11.35 -17.23 15.54
C ARG A 606 11.08 -15.95 14.74
N VAL A 607 11.03 -16.06 13.43
CA VAL A 607 10.79 -14.91 12.53
C VAL A 607 9.46 -14.21 12.80
N GLU A 608 8.43 -14.94 13.21
CA GLU A 608 7.13 -14.36 13.57
C GLU A 608 7.23 -13.49 14.85
N TRP A 609 8.12 -13.83 15.76
CA TRP A 609 8.41 -13.00 16.94
C TRP A 609 9.15 -11.72 16.56
N VAL A 610 10.06 -11.82 15.57
CA VAL A 610 10.72 -10.65 14.96
C VAL A 610 9.67 -9.72 14.35
N MET A 611 8.71 -10.25 13.59
CA MET A 611 7.64 -9.48 12.98
C MET A 611 6.77 -8.76 14.02
N ALA A 612 6.40 -9.46 15.11
CA ALA A 612 5.64 -8.86 16.20
C ALA A 612 6.42 -7.75 16.92
N ALA A 613 7.72 -7.97 17.12
CA ALA A 613 8.62 -6.99 17.75
C ALA A 613 8.83 -5.77 16.83
N TYR A 614 8.90 -5.98 15.53
CA TYR A 614 9.01 -4.91 14.53
C TYR A 614 7.80 -3.96 14.57
N ASN A 615 6.60 -4.54 14.61
CA ASN A 615 5.35 -3.76 14.58
C ASN A 615 4.97 -3.16 15.95
N ALA A 616 5.04 -3.95 17.03
CA ALA A 616 4.59 -3.53 18.37
C ALA A 616 5.71 -3.06 19.30
N GLY A 617 6.97 -3.19 18.87
CA GLY A 617 8.15 -2.96 19.68
C GLY A 617 8.56 -4.18 20.51
N SER A 618 9.87 -4.38 20.66
CA SER A 618 10.48 -5.53 21.34
C SER A 618 9.99 -5.75 22.79
N GLY A 619 9.65 -4.67 23.51
CA GLY A 619 9.12 -4.74 24.88
C GLY A 619 7.77 -5.45 24.98
N ASN A 620 6.85 -5.19 24.03
CA ASN A 620 5.56 -5.88 23.99
C ASN A 620 5.72 -7.33 23.56
N ALA A 621 6.55 -7.61 22.54
CA ALA A 621 6.83 -8.97 22.11
C ALA A 621 7.38 -9.83 23.25
N ARG A 622 8.38 -9.35 24.01
CA ARG A 622 8.92 -10.04 25.18
C ARG A 622 7.87 -10.32 26.26
N LYS A 623 6.95 -9.37 26.51
CA LYS A 623 5.85 -9.59 27.47
C LYS A 623 4.93 -10.72 27.05
N TRP A 624 4.62 -10.83 25.75
CA TRP A 624 3.75 -11.89 25.24
C TRP A 624 4.42 -13.27 25.32
N LEU A 625 5.73 -13.34 25.07
CA LEU A 625 6.50 -14.57 25.21
C LEU A 625 6.60 -15.00 26.68
N LYS A 626 7.03 -14.09 27.58
CA LYS A 626 7.16 -14.37 29.01
C LYS A 626 5.86 -14.86 29.69
N ASN A 627 4.69 -14.44 29.15
CA ASN A 627 3.38 -14.87 29.66
C ASN A 627 2.93 -16.22 29.09
N GLY A 628 3.84 -17.16 28.84
CA GLY A 628 3.56 -18.51 28.34
C GLY A 628 3.47 -18.61 26.82
N GLY A 629 3.87 -17.55 26.08
CA GLY A 629 3.84 -17.56 24.63
C GLY A 629 5.01 -18.30 23.98
N GLU A 630 6.10 -18.51 24.71
CA GLU A 630 7.32 -19.12 24.15
C GLU A 630 7.13 -20.58 23.78
N ASP A 631 6.34 -21.32 24.56
CA ASP A 631 6.08 -22.75 24.40
C ASP A 631 4.92 -23.05 23.44
N LEU A 632 4.19 -22.02 22.98
CA LEU A 632 3.05 -22.22 22.10
C LEU A 632 3.48 -22.63 20.69
N PRO A 633 2.77 -23.57 20.07
CA PRO A 633 2.81 -23.76 18.62
C PRO A 633 2.51 -22.45 17.89
N LEU A 634 3.07 -22.30 16.70
CA LEU A 634 3.02 -21.02 15.96
C LEU A 634 1.59 -20.50 15.75
N ASP A 635 0.67 -21.36 15.37
CA ASP A 635 -0.74 -21.04 15.16
C ASP A 635 -1.41 -20.52 16.44
N ARG A 636 -1.15 -21.17 17.58
CA ARG A 636 -1.65 -20.75 18.89
C ARG A 636 -1.00 -19.44 19.34
N TRP A 637 0.30 -19.28 19.08
CA TRP A 637 1.00 -18.05 19.43
C TRP A 637 0.47 -16.83 18.66
N ILE A 638 0.18 -16.97 17.36
CA ILE A 638 -0.45 -15.91 16.54
C ILE A 638 -1.76 -15.44 17.19
N GLU A 639 -2.56 -16.38 17.69
CA GLU A 639 -3.83 -16.07 18.37
C GLU A 639 -3.65 -15.40 19.74
N ALA A 640 -2.52 -15.65 20.40
CA ALA A 640 -2.19 -15.07 21.70
C ALA A 640 -1.65 -13.63 21.62
N VAL A 641 -1.34 -13.11 20.44
CA VAL A 641 -0.90 -11.72 20.23
C VAL A 641 -2.03 -10.76 20.58
N LYS A 642 -1.84 -9.97 21.66
CA LYS A 642 -2.92 -9.17 22.26
C LYS A 642 -3.39 -7.96 21.45
N PHE A 643 -2.56 -7.45 20.53
CA PHE A 643 -2.91 -6.30 19.72
C PHE A 643 -3.43 -6.78 18.35
N ASP A 644 -4.67 -6.50 18.04
CA ASP A 644 -5.31 -6.90 16.76
C ASP A 644 -4.51 -6.44 15.54
N GLU A 645 -3.95 -5.22 15.60
CA GLU A 645 -3.09 -4.69 14.54
C GLU A 645 -1.85 -5.55 14.35
N THR A 646 -1.17 -5.89 15.44
CA THR A 646 0.06 -6.71 15.41
C THR A 646 -0.26 -8.16 15.05
N CYS A 647 -1.33 -8.73 15.56
CA CYS A 647 -1.81 -10.06 15.16
C CYS A 647 -2.03 -10.11 13.64
N GLY A 648 -2.78 -9.15 13.10
CA GLY A 648 -2.99 -9.04 11.66
C GLY A 648 -1.71 -8.76 10.85
N TYR A 649 -0.77 -8.02 11.43
CA TYR A 649 0.54 -7.78 10.82
C TYR A 649 1.33 -9.08 10.69
N VAL A 650 1.49 -9.81 11.79
CA VAL A 650 2.19 -11.11 11.80
C VAL A 650 1.57 -12.08 10.80
N GLN A 651 0.23 -12.19 10.78
CA GLN A 651 -0.48 -13.04 9.82
C GLN A 651 -0.13 -12.70 8.38
N ARG A 652 -0.16 -11.42 8.00
CA ARG A 652 0.11 -10.98 6.62
C ARG A 652 1.58 -11.11 6.24
N VAL A 653 2.50 -10.70 7.11
CA VAL A 653 3.94 -10.78 6.79
C VAL A 653 4.41 -12.23 6.74
N SER A 654 3.92 -13.09 7.65
CA SER A 654 4.23 -14.53 7.61
C SER A 654 3.69 -15.20 6.35
N ALA A 655 2.50 -14.82 5.88
CA ALA A 655 1.97 -15.31 4.61
C ALA A 655 2.81 -14.83 3.43
N ASN A 656 3.13 -13.53 3.39
CA ASN A 656 3.99 -12.95 2.35
C ASN A 656 5.35 -13.65 2.28
N LEU A 657 6.00 -13.84 3.42
CA LEU A 657 7.30 -14.52 3.50
C LEU A 657 7.26 -15.92 2.88
N ARG A 658 6.24 -16.71 3.23
CA ARG A 658 6.08 -18.07 2.68
C ARG A 658 5.89 -18.05 1.16
N VAL A 659 5.11 -17.10 0.65
CA VAL A 659 4.91 -16.96 -0.81
C VAL A 659 6.21 -16.50 -1.49
N TYR A 660 6.97 -15.57 -0.92
CA TYR A 660 8.27 -15.16 -1.47
C TYR A 660 9.26 -16.32 -1.49
N ARG A 661 9.36 -17.11 -0.42
CA ARG A 661 10.20 -18.32 -0.36
C ARG A 661 9.79 -19.34 -1.43
N MET A 662 8.50 -19.59 -1.58
CA MET A 662 7.98 -20.53 -2.58
C MET A 662 8.30 -20.08 -4.02
N LEU A 663 8.15 -18.79 -4.31
CA LEU A 663 8.37 -18.25 -5.66
C LEU A 663 9.86 -18.12 -6.02
N TYR A 664 10.68 -17.77 -5.05
CA TYR A 664 12.02 -17.25 -5.31
C TYR A 664 13.12 -17.90 -4.45
N GLY A 665 12.79 -18.73 -3.49
CA GLY A 665 13.76 -19.47 -2.69
C GLY A 665 14.56 -20.44 -3.56
N THR A 666 15.85 -20.62 -3.24
CA THR A 666 16.70 -21.65 -3.84
C THR A 666 16.24 -23.06 -3.41
N ALA A 667 16.51 -24.08 -4.21
CA ALA A 667 16.14 -25.47 -3.91
C ALA A 667 16.74 -25.99 -2.58
N GLU A 668 17.78 -25.34 -2.06
CA GLU A 668 18.45 -25.68 -0.80
C GLU A 668 17.72 -25.14 0.47
N ALA A 669 16.76 -24.21 0.29
CA ALA A 669 15.96 -23.65 1.39
C ALA A 669 14.53 -24.24 1.48
N ARG A 670 14.28 -25.33 0.76
CA ARG A 670 13.00 -26.07 0.75
C ARG A 670 12.97 -27.20 1.75
#